data_4b5889363fa729356944c394a7994981
#
_entry.id   4b5889363fa729356944c394a7994981
#
_cell.length_a   1.000
_cell.length_b   1.000
_cell.length_c   1.000
_cell.angle_alpha   90.00
_cell.angle_beta   90.00
_cell.angle_gamma   90.00
#
_symmetry.space_group_name_H-M   'P 1'
#
loop_
_entity.id
_entity.type
_entity.pdbx_description
1 polymer ?
#
loop_
_entity_poly.entity_id
_entity_poly.type
_entity_poly.pdbx_seq_one_letter_code
_entity_poly.pdbx_strand_id
1 'polypeptide(L)'
;MYEDYKIDNITVSFFRGISYESTIDFKDITILCGENGTGKSSFVNAFEYAFSKNLDFLRRDTIDKESSVVHSGNTKEDIVIEIFFANGKSFKYGEKTKDPELKEILGNDYVKRASFILNRRNLLKFVEGNRSDRYNAVMELCGFNKLSRYQSAFSSTFNDFNREFEQKISEYQERLGKLSQIIVEDPSLILNESLLELNKIIERNELETIDENTDIPKYLTNLHLDNDDYLSRTKREFDLIFDEINKDDFDLKLNQLLSEYDKVVYDNFKSTNDLIALLNISYNYIESNNPEKCPVCDSEIDENILSTINDNLNYLKEKDNEFSIWKNEFKNYLSNLNDFINDLDDLDRNILKLKSNDSENPLLNISFNNEKLILRNLYSDLNDLLNTGEKMKVNENLFKKINDKINLLKENINRYFEENNDNTDLFIINNALIELAKIKDLEAQILSLERKCAVAKKALDTYTKSKKKFINNIINEIKEDIRFFYNYIHEDDMISCPDIKMTGTNHLEVFLDSFGKSVDPRSFASEGHLDSLGLCIFLAFNKKFNPIPFLILDDVIATVDMGHKERIARLLIEELEDYQIFITTHSKLWEEQLRRMTQISPRSVNSYEIISWNLQEGPIFGKPESAEKKIEKYLSPDYYDLNAAGNTARRYLEYILKQVCKTNRLKLPYVEQPDLNSMFTRAMSDTQKAVKGTPLLTYYEDVWKDLNKLRFMANVLSHDNLNFDEVSYSEVKNFCDAVINLRKAVTCKKDGYFMIFDKKEKRLKCSGGRCSESLDMDAIFKNEKEQL
;
A
#
# COMPACT_ATOMS: atom_id res chain seq x y z
N MET A 1 -19.90 10.10 14.06
CA MET A 1 -19.92 8.69 13.66
C MET A 1 -21.31 8.40 13.13
N TYR A 2 -21.42 7.68 12.04
CA TYR A 2 -22.71 7.32 11.43
C TYR A 2 -23.27 6.07 12.14
N GLU A 3 -23.80 6.21 13.34
CA GLU A 3 -24.22 5.12 14.23
C GLU A 3 -25.30 4.22 13.59
N ASP A 4 -26.17 4.79 12.76
CA ASP A 4 -27.24 4.06 12.06
C ASP A 4 -26.73 3.18 10.92
N TYR A 5 -25.43 3.26 10.56
CA TYR A 5 -24.81 2.47 9.50
C TYR A 5 -24.04 1.23 10.02
N LYS A 6 -24.54 0.63 11.10
CA LYS A 6 -24.15 -0.73 11.46
C LYS A 6 -24.54 -1.70 10.33
N ILE A 7 -23.65 -2.65 10.05
CA ILE A 7 -23.90 -3.64 9.02
C ILE A 7 -24.85 -4.71 9.57
N ASP A 8 -25.90 -5.02 8.84
CA ASP A 8 -26.84 -6.10 9.16
C ASP A 8 -26.36 -7.43 8.57
N ASN A 9 -26.04 -7.42 7.30
CA ASN A 9 -25.43 -8.59 6.64
C ASN A 9 -24.61 -8.20 5.41
N ILE A 10 -23.79 -9.15 4.95
CA ILE A 10 -23.12 -9.11 3.64
C ILE A 10 -23.49 -10.36 2.85
N THR A 11 -23.86 -10.18 1.60
CA THR A 11 -24.08 -11.25 0.63
C THR A 11 -23.01 -11.20 -0.45
N VAL A 12 -22.35 -12.32 -0.68
CA VAL A 12 -21.24 -12.44 -1.65
C VAL A 12 -21.47 -13.65 -2.54
N SER A 13 -21.27 -13.49 -3.87
CA SER A 13 -21.32 -14.57 -4.85
C SER A 13 -20.24 -14.38 -5.90
N PHE A 14 -19.68 -15.48 -6.41
CA PHE A 14 -18.70 -15.54 -7.51
C PHE A 14 -17.45 -14.70 -7.32
N PHE A 15 -17.07 -14.51 -6.06
CA PHE A 15 -15.92 -13.68 -5.68
C PHE A 15 -14.85 -14.55 -5.02
N ARG A 16 -13.67 -14.65 -5.63
CA ARG A 16 -12.51 -15.42 -5.13
C ARG A 16 -12.90 -16.86 -4.76
N GLY A 17 -12.74 -17.24 -3.48
CA GLY A 17 -13.11 -18.57 -2.99
C GLY A 17 -14.61 -18.80 -2.73
N ILE A 18 -15.48 -17.84 -3.06
CA ILE A 18 -16.92 -17.93 -2.83
C ILE A 18 -17.63 -18.18 -4.16
N SER A 19 -18.16 -19.40 -4.35
CA SER A 19 -18.75 -19.87 -5.61
C SER A 19 -20.23 -19.53 -5.76
N TYR A 20 -21.01 -19.61 -4.67
CA TYR A 20 -22.44 -19.31 -4.66
C TYR A 20 -22.76 -18.23 -3.63
N GLU A 21 -24.03 -17.81 -3.64
CA GLU A 21 -24.54 -16.85 -2.68
C GLU A 21 -24.30 -17.31 -1.24
N SER A 22 -23.47 -16.55 -0.55
CA SER A 22 -23.10 -16.80 0.83
C SER A 22 -23.35 -15.54 1.63
N THR A 23 -24.18 -15.62 2.66
CA THR A 23 -24.57 -14.49 3.51
C THR A 23 -24.01 -14.67 4.92
N ILE A 24 -23.44 -13.59 5.46
CA ILE A 24 -23.03 -13.49 6.86
C ILE A 24 -23.84 -12.38 7.53
N ASP A 25 -24.61 -12.75 8.56
CA ASP A 25 -25.35 -11.80 9.40
C ASP A 25 -24.44 -11.26 10.50
N PHE A 26 -24.50 -9.96 10.74
CA PHE A 26 -23.63 -9.28 11.69
C PHE A 26 -24.36 -9.00 13.00
N LYS A 27 -23.61 -9.11 14.09
CA LYS A 27 -23.96 -8.63 15.43
C LYS A 27 -22.87 -7.67 15.90
N ASP A 28 -22.93 -7.22 17.15
CA ASP A 28 -21.88 -6.33 17.68
C ASP A 28 -20.48 -6.94 17.55
N ILE A 29 -20.40 -8.27 17.69
CA ILE A 29 -19.20 -9.05 17.36
C ILE A 29 -19.59 -10.21 16.47
N THR A 30 -18.97 -10.33 15.32
CA THR A 30 -19.15 -11.44 14.40
C THR A 30 -17.82 -12.15 14.17
N ILE A 31 -17.81 -13.46 14.39
CA ILE A 31 -16.60 -14.28 14.31
C ILE A 31 -16.75 -15.27 13.17
N LEU A 32 -15.76 -15.35 12.29
CA LEU A 32 -15.65 -16.36 11.24
C LEU A 32 -14.42 -17.22 11.50
N CYS A 33 -14.66 -18.44 11.98
CA CYS A 33 -13.62 -19.41 12.30
C CYS A 33 -13.53 -20.49 11.20
N GLY A 34 -12.32 -20.97 10.90
CA GLY A 34 -12.10 -22.07 9.95
C GLY A 34 -10.63 -22.32 9.72
N GLU A 35 -10.27 -23.43 9.11
CA GLU A 35 -8.88 -23.75 8.77
C GLU A 35 -8.30 -22.79 7.71
N ASN A 36 -6.98 -22.82 7.52
CA ASN A 36 -6.33 -22.04 6.47
C ASN A 36 -6.80 -22.52 5.09
N GLY A 37 -7.00 -21.58 4.15
CA GLY A 37 -7.48 -21.89 2.81
C GLY A 37 -8.99 -22.11 2.67
N THR A 38 -9.79 -22.03 3.73
CA THR A 38 -11.25 -22.26 3.68
C THR A 38 -12.07 -21.07 3.19
N GLY A 39 -11.44 -19.96 2.76
CA GLY A 39 -12.15 -18.82 2.19
C GLY A 39 -12.49 -17.69 3.17
N LYS A 40 -12.04 -17.73 4.44
CA LYS A 40 -12.26 -16.65 5.43
C LYS A 40 -11.88 -15.27 4.89
N SER A 41 -10.65 -15.13 4.39
CA SER A 41 -10.16 -13.87 3.84
C SER A 41 -10.88 -13.45 2.55
N SER A 42 -11.62 -14.34 1.89
CA SER A 42 -12.45 -13.96 0.74
C SER A 42 -13.60 -13.03 1.16
N PHE A 43 -14.22 -13.25 2.32
CA PHE A 43 -15.22 -12.32 2.86
C PHE A 43 -14.62 -10.98 3.26
N VAL A 44 -13.45 -10.98 3.89
CA VAL A 44 -12.73 -9.73 4.21
C VAL A 44 -12.38 -8.96 2.94
N ASN A 45 -11.87 -9.66 1.93
CA ASN A 45 -11.55 -9.07 0.63
C ASN A 45 -12.80 -8.59 -0.13
N ALA A 46 -13.97 -9.19 0.10
CA ALA A 46 -15.22 -8.70 -0.47
C ALA A 46 -15.57 -7.30 0.09
N PHE A 47 -15.39 -7.08 1.39
CA PHE A 47 -15.51 -5.72 1.96
C PHE A 47 -14.48 -4.77 1.36
N GLU A 48 -13.21 -5.16 1.34
CA GLU A 48 -12.14 -4.33 0.76
C GLU A 48 -12.47 -3.95 -0.68
N TYR A 49 -12.86 -4.92 -1.50
CA TYR A 49 -13.18 -4.70 -2.91
C TYR A 49 -14.44 -3.87 -3.13
N ALA A 50 -15.48 -4.04 -2.32
CA ALA A 50 -16.71 -3.27 -2.39
C ALA A 50 -16.47 -1.78 -2.18
N PHE A 51 -15.66 -1.41 -1.18
CA PHE A 51 -15.38 -0.02 -0.85
C PHE A 51 -14.24 0.58 -1.67
N SER A 52 -13.13 -0.14 -1.85
CA SER A 52 -11.92 0.38 -2.52
C SER A 52 -11.92 0.17 -4.03
N LYS A 53 -12.75 -0.73 -4.55
CA LYS A 53 -12.74 -1.23 -5.94
C LYS A 53 -11.40 -1.87 -6.33
N ASN A 54 -10.60 -2.23 -5.37
CA ASN A 54 -9.29 -2.84 -5.54
C ASN A 54 -8.97 -3.69 -4.30
N LEU A 55 -8.01 -4.60 -4.43
CA LEU A 55 -7.46 -5.33 -3.30
C LEU A 55 -6.00 -4.91 -3.11
N ASP A 56 -5.58 -4.70 -1.87
CA ASP A 56 -4.26 -4.14 -1.55
C ASP A 56 -3.11 -4.96 -2.16
N PHE A 57 -3.25 -6.30 -2.16
CA PHE A 57 -2.25 -7.19 -2.75
C PHE A 57 -2.21 -7.19 -4.29
N LEU A 58 -3.28 -6.71 -4.98
CA LEU A 58 -3.34 -6.57 -6.44
C LEU A 58 -2.75 -5.25 -6.95
N ARG A 59 -2.36 -4.35 -6.07
CA ARG A 59 -1.70 -3.08 -6.45
C ARG A 59 -0.28 -3.29 -6.96
N ARG A 60 0.29 -4.48 -6.81
CA ARG A 60 1.59 -4.86 -7.36
C ARG A 60 1.41 -5.23 -8.84
N ASP A 61 2.20 -4.65 -9.73
CA ASP A 61 1.99 -4.56 -11.18
C ASP A 61 2.03 -5.87 -12.00
N THR A 62 2.15 -7.04 -11.39
CA THR A 62 2.48 -8.28 -12.08
C THR A 62 1.37 -9.34 -12.13
N ILE A 63 0.18 -9.07 -11.56
CA ILE A 63 -0.88 -10.07 -11.48
C ILE A 63 -2.05 -9.62 -12.33
N ASP A 64 -2.62 -10.53 -13.12
CA ASP A 64 -3.90 -10.32 -13.78
C ASP A 64 -4.98 -10.02 -12.72
N LYS A 65 -5.37 -8.74 -12.68
CA LYS A 65 -6.27 -8.20 -11.65
C LYS A 65 -7.68 -8.77 -11.77
N GLU A 66 -8.08 -9.17 -12.95
CA GLU A 66 -9.44 -9.66 -13.17
C GLU A 66 -9.60 -11.11 -12.74
N SER A 67 -8.71 -11.99 -13.17
CA SER A 67 -8.75 -13.40 -12.79
C SER A 67 -8.57 -13.63 -11.28
N SER A 68 -7.89 -12.70 -10.59
CA SER A 68 -7.61 -12.82 -9.14
C SER A 68 -8.80 -12.50 -8.24
N VAL A 69 -9.83 -11.83 -8.73
CA VAL A 69 -11.01 -11.44 -7.95
C VAL A 69 -12.25 -12.28 -8.28
N VAL A 70 -12.29 -12.89 -9.44
CA VAL A 70 -13.42 -13.67 -9.93
C VAL A 70 -13.28 -15.13 -9.48
N HIS A 71 -14.38 -15.78 -9.12
CA HIS A 71 -14.39 -17.22 -8.90
C HIS A 71 -14.14 -17.98 -10.21
N SER A 72 -13.42 -19.09 -10.14
CA SER A 72 -13.07 -19.91 -11.32
C SER A 72 -14.31 -20.29 -12.13
N GLY A 73 -14.28 -20.01 -13.44
CA GLY A 73 -15.37 -20.29 -14.36
C GLY A 73 -16.41 -19.17 -14.51
N ASN A 74 -16.26 -18.04 -13.82
CA ASN A 74 -17.16 -16.89 -13.87
C ASN A 74 -16.47 -15.65 -14.47
N THR A 75 -17.24 -14.59 -14.72
CA THR A 75 -16.77 -13.30 -15.22
C THR A 75 -16.90 -12.23 -14.14
N LYS A 76 -16.33 -11.05 -14.38
CA LYS A 76 -16.40 -9.94 -13.44
C LYS A 76 -17.81 -9.39 -13.24
N GLU A 77 -18.65 -9.53 -14.26
CA GLU A 77 -20.04 -9.13 -14.26
C GLU A 77 -20.90 -10.02 -13.35
N ASP A 78 -20.45 -11.26 -13.10
CA ASP A 78 -21.16 -12.22 -12.24
C ASP A 78 -20.93 -11.92 -10.75
N ILE A 79 -19.91 -11.12 -10.39
CA ILE A 79 -19.59 -10.79 -8.99
C ILE A 79 -20.75 -10.04 -8.36
N VAL A 80 -21.29 -10.61 -7.29
CA VAL A 80 -22.25 -9.93 -6.42
C VAL A 80 -21.62 -9.73 -5.05
N ILE A 81 -21.54 -8.47 -4.62
CA ILE A 81 -21.21 -8.10 -3.25
C ILE A 81 -22.24 -7.04 -2.84
N GLU A 82 -23.08 -7.38 -1.91
CA GLU A 82 -24.13 -6.49 -1.38
C GLU A 82 -24.04 -6.42 0.14
N ILE A 83 -24.00 -5.20 0.66
CA ILE A 83 -23.90 -4.90 2.09
C ILE A 83 -25.20 -4.24 2.51
N PHE A 84 -25.89 -4.83 3.47
CA PHE A 84 -27.11 -4.33 4.06
C PHE A 84 -26.78 -3.67 5.40
N PHE A 85 -27.36 -2.51 5.64
CA PHE A 85 -27.21 -1.77 6.89
C PHE A 85 -28.45 -1.89 7.76
N ALA A 86 -28.28 -1.80 9.07
CA ALA A 86 -29.35 -1.93 10.06
C ALA A 86 -30.47 -0.88 9.89
N ASN A 87 -30.19 0.24 9.23
CA ASN A 87 -31.18 1.28 8.87
C ASN A 87 -32.02 0.93 7.62
N GLY A 88 -31.89 -0.29 7.07
CA GLY A 88 -32.63 -0.76 5.91
C GLY A 88 -32.08 -0.29 4.56
N LYS A 89 -30.95 0.44 4.54
CA LYS A 89 -30.26 0.82 3.31
C LYS A 89 -29.34 -0.32 2.86
N SER A 90 -28.98 -0.36 1.56
CA SER A 90 -28.01 -1.30 1.04
C SER A 90 -27.01 -0.62 0.09
N PHE A 91 -25.85 -1.24 -0.05
CA PHE A 91 -24.82 -0.87 -1.01
C PHE A 91 -24.40 -2.12 -1.80
N LYS A 92 -24.57 -2.06 -3.11
CA LYS A 92 -24.15 -3.12 -4.02
C LYS A 92 -22.95 -2.67 -4.85
N TYR A 93 -21.93 -3.52 -4.90
CA TYR A 93 -20.75 -3.27 -5.71
C TYR A 93 -21.14 -3.04 -7.19
N GLY A 94 -20.55 -2.03 -7.82
CA GLY A 94 -20.81 -1.66 -9.21
C GLY A 94 -22.02 -0.73 -9.39
N GLU A 95 -22.91 -0.60 -8.44
CA GLU A 95 -24.07 0.28 -8.53
C GLU A 95 -23.78 1.67 -7.91
N LYS A 96 -24.41 2.71 -8.46
CA LYS A 96 -24.36 4.07 -7.91
C LYS A 96 -25.50 4.25 -6.92
N THR A 97 -25.19 4.43 -5.65
CA THR A 97 -26.20 4.77 -4.66
C THR A 97 -26.84 6.14 -4.96
N LYS A 98 -28.15 6.22 -4.79
CA LYS A 98 -28.94 7.49 -4.87
C LYS A 98 -29.07 8.16 -3.51
N ASP A 99 -28.81 7.45 -2.43
CA ASP A 99 -28.88 7.97 -1.07
C ASP A 99 -27.74 8.98 -0.82
N PRO A 100 -28.05 10.24 -0.43
CA PRO A 100 -27.04 11.28 -0.27
C PRO A 100 -26.04 10.99 0.87
N GLU A 101 -26.53 10.48 1.99
CA GLU A 101 -25.72 10.19 3.16
C GLU A 101 -24.79 8.98 2.91
N LEU A 102 -25.33 7.90 2.33
CA LEU A 102 -24.53 6.76 1.93
C LEU A 102 -23.48 7.15 0.87
N LYS A 103 -23.83 8.08 -0.03
CA LYS A 103 -22.88 8.62 -1.02
C LYS A 103 -21.75 9.41 -0.34
N GLU A 104 -22.05 10.16 0.72
CA GLU A 104 -21.03 10.88 1.51
C GLU A 104 -20.12 9.90 2.24
N ILE A 105 -20.67 8.88 2.89
CA ILE A 105 -19.91 7.83 3.57
C ILE A 105 -18.98 7.10 2.59
N LEU A 106 -19.53 6.62 1.48
CA LEU A 106 -18.75 5.94 0.42
C LEU A 106 -17.77 6.91 -0.28
N GLY A 107 -18.05 8.23 -0.22
CA GLY A 107 -17.19 9.30 -0.69
C GLY A 107 -15.97 9.57 0.19
N ASN A 108 -16.02 9.19 1.46
CA ASN A 108 -14.96 9.42 2.44
C ASN A 108 -13.69 8.65 2.07
N ASP A 109 -12.55 9.32 2.10
CA ASP A 109 -11.25 8.73 1.72
C ASP A 109 -10.85 7.55 2.63
N TYR A 110 -11.23 7.57 3.91
CA TYR A 110 -10.97 6.48 4.87
C TYR A 110 -11.75 5.22 4.50
N VAL A 111 -13.03 5.38 4.19
CA VAL A 111 -13.94 4.30 3.77
C VAL A 111 -13.53 3.74 2.40
N LYS A 112 -13.25 4.60 1.42
CA LYS A 112 -12.79 4.20 0.07
C LYS A 112 -11.52 3.35 0.06
N ARG A 113 -10.71 3.46 1.09
CA ARG A 113 -9.47 2.67 1.22
C ARG A 113 -9.65 1.44 2.06
N ALA A 114 -10.85 1.23 2.58
CA ALA A 114 -11.12 0.17 3.54
C ALA A 114 -10.15 0.20 4.74
N SER A 115 -9.80 1.42 5.23
CA SER A 115 -8.84 1.61 6.34
C SER A 115 -9.36 1.07 7.68
N PHE A 116 -10.59 0.62 7.75
CA PHE A 116 -11.19 -0.10 8.87
C PHE A 116 -10.88 -1.61 8.85
N ILE A 117 -10.11 -2.09 7.88
CA ILE A 117 -9.68 -3.49 7.77
C ILE A 117 -8.22 -3.62 8.17
N LEU A 118 -7.94 -4.47 9.15
CA LEU A 118 -6.60 -4.89 9.53
C LEU A 118 -6.39 -6.34 9.13
N ASN A 119 -5.45 -6.59 8.24
CA ASN A 119 -4.90 -7.90 7.96
C ASN A 119 -3.48 -8.02 8.54
N ARG A 120 -3.00 -9.26 8.72
CA ARG A 120 -1.68 -9.50 9.30
C ARG A 120 -0.54 -8.80 8.54
N ARG A 121 -0.63 -8.72 7.22
CA ARG A 121 0.38 -8.06 6.38
C ARG A 121 0.47 -6.55 6.68
N ASN A 122 -0.66 -5.89 6.84
CA ASN A 122 -0.69 -4.46 7.14
C ASN A 122 -0.24 -4.19 8.58
N LEU A 123 -0.57 -5.09 9.51
CA LEU A 123 -0.11 -5.02 10.88
C LEU A 123 1.43 -5.03 10.96
N LEU A 124 2.09 -5.94 10.26
CA LEU A 124 3.56 -6.04 10.23
C LEU A 124 4.22 -4.78 9.63
N LYS A 125 3.61 -4.13 8.64
CA LYS A 125 4.13 -2.86 8.08
C LYS A 125 4.28 -1.75 9.14
N PHE A 126 3.39 -1.69 10.15
CA PHE A 126 3.46 -0.68 11.21
C PHE A 126 4.63 -0.87 12.16
N VAL A 127 5.13 -2.08 12.30
CA VAL A 127 6.08 -2.43 13.35
C VAL A 127 7.42 -2.89 12.81
N GLU A 128 7.46 -3.78 11.83
CA GLU A 128 8.69 -4.34 11.25
C GLU A 128 9.30 -3.44 10.16
N GLY A 129 8.50 -2.60 9.50
CA GLY A 129 8.96 -1.69 8.46
C GLY A 129 10.08 -0.76 8.94
N ASN A 130 10.91 -0.28 8.02
CA ASN A 130 11.85 0.80 8.32
C ASN A 130 11.11 2.11 8.66
N ARG A 131 11.81 3.16 9.07
CA ARG A 131 11.21 4.44 9.50
C ARG A 131 10.31 5.08 8.44
N SER A 132 10.69 4.94 7.16
CA SER A 132 9.91 5.44 6.03
C SER A 132 8.69 4.57 5.75
N ASP A 133 8.83 3.24 5.85
CA ASP A 133 7.71 2.30 5.64
C ASP A 133 6.64 2.45 6.71
N ARG A 134 7.04 2.58 7.98
CA ARG A 134 6.12 2.89 9.09
C ARG A 134 5.36 4.19 8.87
N TYR A 135 6.09 5.23 8.44
CA TYR A 135 5.48 6.51 8.10
C TYR A 135 4.45 6.34 6.98
N ASN A 136 4.81 5.66 5.90
CA ASN A 136 3.93 5.41 4.76
C ASN A 136 2.71 4.58 5.16
N ALA A 137 2.89 3.54 5.97
CA ALA A 137 1.79 2.71 6.47
C ALA A 137 0.78 3.52 7.30
N VAL A 138 1.27 4.40 8.18
CA VAL A 138 0.41 5.31 8.95
C VAL A 138 -0.28 6.33 8.05
N MET A 139 0.43 6.91 7.08
CA MET A 139 -0.15 7.85 6.11
C MET A 139 -1.21 7.19 5.24
N GLU A 140 -1.00 5.93 4.88
CA GLU A 140 -1.96 5.13 4.13
C GLU A 140 -3.21 4.85 4.97
N LEU A 141 -3.05 4.44 6.22
CA LEU A 141 -4.13 4.20 7.15
C LEU A 141 -5.00 5.45 7.34
N CYS A 142 -4.37 6.63 7.52
CA CYS A 142 -5.08 7.90 7.70
C CYS A 142 -5.68 8.47 6.41
N GLY A 143 -5.37 7.92 5.24
CA GLY A 143 -5.81 8.50 3.97
C GLY A 143 -5.02 9.74 3.53
N PHE A 144 -3.84 9.99 4.09
CA PHE A 144 -3.04 11.20 3.85
C PHE A 144 -1.98 11.07 2.74
N ASN A 145 -2.05 10.03 1.91
CA ASN A 145 -1.12 9.85 0.77
C ASN A 145 -1.11 11.03 -0.21
N LYS A 146 -2.23 11.78 -0.30
CA LYS A 146 -2.30 13.02 -1.09
C LYS A 146 -1.29 14.07 -0.60
N LEU A 147 -1.01 14.12 0.71
CA LEU A 147 -0.04 15.09 1.26
C LEU A 147 1.37 14.85 0.73
N SER A 148 1.78 13.61 0.55
CA SER A 148 3.09 13.29 -0.05
C SER A 148 3.12 13.64 -1.54
N ARG A 149 2.03 13.44 -2.28
CA ARG A 149 1.91 13.85 -3.69
C ARG A 149 2.02 15.36 -3.86
N TYR A 150 1.35 16.14 -3.00
CA TYR A 150 1.49 17.61 -3.03
C TYR A 150 2.92 18.05 -2.73
N GLN A 151 3.57 17.43 -1.74
CA GLN A 151 4.98 17.73 -1.46
C GLN A 151 5.89 17.44 -2.65
N SER A 152 5.69 16.31 -3.32
CA SER A 152 6.43 15.95 -4.53
C SER A 152 6.18 16.96 -5.67
N ALA A 153 4.93 17.39 -5.85
CA ALA A 153 4.59 18.41 -6.86
C ALA A 153 5.27 19.74 -6.57
N PHE A 154 5.24 20.22 -5.32
CA PHE A 154 5.98 21.44 -4.94
C PHE A 154 7.49 21.31 -5.15
N SER A 155 8.06 20.15 -4.80
CA SER A 155 9.48 19.87 -5.01
C SER A 155 9.85 19.82 -6.49
N SER A 156 9.05 19.16 -7.33
CA SER A 156 9.26 19.12 -8.78
C SER A 156 9.21 20.53 -9.37
N THR A 157 8.16 21.31 -9.03
CA THR A 157 8.02 22.69 -9.51
C THR A 157 9.21 23.56 -9.12
N PHE A 158 9.70 23.46 -7.89
CA PHE A 158 10.89 24.20 -7.46
C PHE A 158 12.13 23.76 -8.25
N ASN A 159 12.36 22.46 -8.42
CA ASN A 159 13.50 21.94 -9.15
C ASN A 159 13.48 22.34 -10.64
N ASP A 160 12.29 22.36 -11.26
CA ASP A 160 12.12 22.76 -12.65
C ASP A 160 12.49 24.25 -12.83
N PHE A 161 11.96 25.14 -11.97
CA PHE A 161 12.34 26.55 -12.00
C PHE A 161 13.82 26.77 -11.69
N ASN A 162 14.39 26.05 -10.73
CA ASN A 162 15.81 26.20 -10.38
C ASN A 162 16.71 25.75 -11.53
N ARG A 163 16.36 24.67 -12.23
CA ARG A 163 17.10 24.22 -13.42
C ARG A 163 17.04 25.24 -14.55
N GLU A 164 15.84 25.79 -14.83
CA GLU A 164 15.68 26.83 -15.83
C GLU A 164 16.46 28.10 -15.46
N PHE A 165 16.45 28.48 -14.20
CA PHE A 165 17.23 29.60 -13.67
C PHE A 165 18.73 29.41 -13.88
N GLU A 166 19.28 28.25 -13.52
CA GLU A 166 20.69 27.93 -13.71
C GLU A 166 21.11 27.92 -15.19
N GLN A 167 20.23 27.40 -16.07
CA GLN A 167 20.45 27.41 -17.52
C GLN A 167 20.51 28.85 -18.06
N LYS A 168 19.60 29.74 -17.60
CA LYS A 168 19.60 31.13 -18.02
C LYS A 168 20.80 31.92 -17.52
N ILE A 169 21.29 31.64 -16.32
CA ILE A 169 22.56 32.23 -15.83
C ILE A 169 23.73 31.80 -16.70
N SER A 170 23.79 30.51 -17.07
CA SER A 170 24.86 30.01 -17.95
C SER A 170 24.81 30.68 -19.33
N GLU A 171 23.60 30.82 -19.92
CA GLU A 171 23.40 31.53 -21.18
C GLU A 171 23.80 33.01 -21.10
N TYR A 172 23.45 33.67 -20.00
CA TYR A 172 23.88 35.06 -19.72
C TYR A 172 25.41 35.22 -19.69
N GLN A 173 26.09 34.32 -18.99
CA GLN A 173 27.57 34.35 -18.89
C GLN A 173 28.22 34.12 -20.27
N GLU A 174 27.69 33.20 -21.07
CA GLU A 174 28.18 32.95 -22.44
C GLU A 174 28.00 34.20 -23.32
N ARG A 175 26.82 34.84 -23.26
CA ARG A 175 26.53 36.05 -24.05
C ARG A 175 27.43 37.25 -23.62
N LEU A 176 27.66 37.34 -22.31
CA LEU A 176 28.58 38.38 -21.79
C LEU A 176 30.00 38.19 -22.33
N GLY A 177 30.48 36.93 -22.36
CA GLY A 177 31.78 36.61 -22.96
C GLY A 177 31.85 36.95 -24.44
N LYS A 178 30.76 36.69 -25.21
CA LYS A 178 30.67 37.07 -26.64
C LYS A 178 30.67 38.60 -26.85
N LEU A 179 29.90 39.31 -26.04
CA LEU A 179 29.91 40.82 -26.10
C LEU A 179 31.30 41.36 -25.90
N SER A 180 31.99 40.90 -24.88
CA SER A 180 33.34 41.34 -24.49
C SER A 180 34.37 40.98 -25.58
N GLN A 181 34.26 39.80 -26.20
CA GLN A 181 35.09 39.37 -27.32
C GLN A 181 34.92 40.22 -28.57
N ILE A 182 33.66 40.65 -28.87
CA ILE A 182 33.38 41.53 -30.02
C ILE A 182 34.03 42.90 -29.84
N ILE A 183 34.06 43.43 -28.60
CA ILE A 183 34.50 44.81 -28.33
C ILE A 183 36.01 44.88 -28.17
N VAL A 184 36.64 43.93 -27.43
CA VAL A 184 38.04 44.05 -26.97
C VAL A 184 38.87 42.80 -27.21
N GLU A 185 38.32 41.75 -27.83
CA GLU A 185 38.91 40.41 -27.99
C GLU A 185 39.31 39.74 -26.64
N ASP A 186 38.73 40.19 -25.53
CA ASP A 186 38.91 39.62 -24.18
C ASP A 186 37.56 39.15 -23.59
N PRO A 187 37.32 37.84 -23.49
CA PRO A 187 36.04 37.30 -23.00
C PRO A 187 35.85 37.44 -21.48
N SER A 188 36.77 38.03 -20.75
CA SER A 188 36.76 38.10 -19.27
C SER A 188 36.12 39.36 -18.71
N LEU A 189 35.78 40.37 -19.54
CA LEU A 189 35.20 41.62 -19.08
C LEU A 189 33.76 41.45 -18.54
N ILE A 190 33.48 42.20 -17.47
CA ILE A 190 32.10 42.32 -16.96
C ILE A 190 31.29 43.32 -17.79
N LEU A 191 29.96 43.28 -17.67
CA LEU A 191 29.05 44.09 -18.49
C LEU A 191 29.38 45.58 -18.47
N ASN A 192 29.65 46.16 -17.28
CA ASN A 192 29.97 47.57 -17.15
C ASN A 192 31.28 47.97 -17.85
N GLU A 193 32.26 47.07 -17.82
CA GLU A 193 33.56 47.29 -18.52
C GLU A 193 33.36 47.20 -20.04
N SER A 194 32.57 46.21 -20.50
CA SER A 194 32.23 46.06 -21.91
C SER A 194 31.43 47.26 -22.44
N LEU A 195 30.50 47.81 -21.64
CA LEU A 195 29.77 49.04 -21.99
C LEU A 195 30.68 50.26 -22.08
N LEU A 196 31.66 50.39 -21.19
CA LEU A 196 32.65 51.46 -21.22
C LEU A 196 33.50 51.43 -22.49
N GLU A 197 33.99 50.27 -22.89
CA GLU A 197 34.75 50.09 -24.10
C GLU A 197 33.93 50.33 -25.36
N LEU A 198 32.67 49.79 -25.38
CA LEU A 198 31.73 50.04 -26.47
C LEU A 198 31.44 51.53 -26.64
N ASN A 199 31.24 52.28 -25.58
CA ASN A 199 30.98 53.72 -25.64
C ASN A 199 32.17 54.49 -26.21
N LYS A 200 33.43 54.08 -26.00
CA LYS A 200 34.59 54.66 -26.62
C LYS A 200 34.58 54.53 -28.17
N ILE A 201 34.07 53.39 -28.67
CA ILE A 201 33.95 53.17 -30.10
C ILE A 201 32.77 54.00 -30.66
N ILE A 202 31.67 54.08 -29.90
CA ILE A 202 30.47 54.88 -30.27
C ILE A 202 30.83 56.39 -30.38
N GLU A 203 31.57 56.93 -29.39
CA GLU A 203 32.03 58.31 -29.38
C GLU A 203 32.96 58.64 -30.56
N ARG A 204 33.86 57.72 -30.93
CA ARG A 204 34.74 57.88 -32.10
C ARG A 204 33.97 58.01 -33.40
N ASN A 205 32.76 57.44 -33.45
CA ASN A 205 31.88 57.51 -34.62
C ASN A 205 30.82 58.63 -34.55
N GLU A 206 30.96 59.56 -33.61
CA GLU A 206 30.09 60.75 -33.43
C GLU A 206 28.61 60.33 -33.11
N LEU A 207 28.41 59.14 -32.48
CA LEU A 207 27.11 58.63 -32.07
C LEU A 207 26.83 58.93 -30.61
N GLU A 208 25.55 58.90 -30.20
CA GLU A 208 25.16 59.06 -28.81
C GLU A 208 25.59 57.85 -27.97
N THR A 209 26.19 58.06 -26.83
CA THR A 209 26.61 57.02 -25.89
C THR A 209 25.42 56.29 -25.27
N ILE A 210 25.59 55.04 -24.91
CA ILE A 210 24.58 54.20 -24.31
C ILE A 210 24.85 53.98 -22.80
N ASP A 211 23.78 53.83 -22.02
CA ASP A 211 23.82 53.50 -20.63
C ASP A 211 22.98 52.26 -20.29
N GLU A 212 22.95 51.88 -19.02
CA GLU A 212 22.17 50.73 -18.55
C GLU A 212 20.64 50.86 -18.86
N ASN A 213 20.10 52.09 -18.97
CA ASN A 213 18.70 52.38 -19.17
C ASN A 213 18.33 52.58 -20.64
N THR A 214 19.33 52.62 -21.52
CA THR A 214 19.11 52.86 -22.96
C THR A 214 18.26 51.73 -23.54
N ASP A 215 17.19 52.11 -24.28
CA ASP A 215 16.36 51.20 -25.05
C ASP A 215 17.11 50.78 -26.32
N ILE A 216 17.88 49.69 -26.22
CA ILE A 216 18.77 49.19 -27.26
C ILE A 216 18.02 48.89 -28.58
N PRO A 217 16.85 48.25 -28.60
CA PRO A 217 16.07 48.07 -29.80
C PRO A 217 15.71 49.40 -30.49
N LYS A 218 15.31 50.42 -29.73
CA LYS A 218 15.00 51.73 -30.25
C LYS A 218 16.25 52.47 -30.71
N TYR A 219 17.34 52.33 -30.01
CA TYR A 219 18.65 52.88 -30.36
C TYR A 219 19.12 52.29 -31.70
N LEU A 220 19.02 50.96 -31.90
CA LEU A 220 19.33 50.25 -33.15
C LEU A 220 18.46 50.73 -34.33
N THR A 221 17.19 51.01 -34.11
CA THR A 221 16.31 51.52 -35.17
C THR A 221 16.59 52.97 -35.58
N ASN A 222 17.14 53.76 -34.63
CA ASN A 222 17.48 55.17 -34.90
C ASN A 222 18.85 55.34 -35.59
N LEU A 223 19.72 54.33 -35.54
CA LEU A 223 21.02 54.30 -36.16
C LEU A 223 21.01 54.34 -37.69
N HIS A 224 19.83 54.51 -38.39
CA HIS A 224 19.61 54.63 -39.82
C HIS A 224 20.83 54.25 -40.67
N LEU A 225 21.19 52.98 -40.68
CA LEU A 225 22.23 52.42 -41.56
C LEU A 225 21.57 52.16 -42.93
N ASP A 226 21.50 53.22 -43.74
CA ASP A 226 21.06 53.15 -45.10
C ASP A 226 22.01 52.29 -45.94
N ASN A 227 21.48 51.29 -46.67
CA ASN A 227 22.13 50.46 -47.70
C ASN A 227 23.27 49.47 -47.33
N ASP A 228 23.98 49.58 -46.25
CA ASP A 228 24.91 48.54 -45.74
C ASP A 228 24.16 47.41 -45.00
N ASP A 229 22.87 47.58 -44.82
CA ASP A 229 22.05 46.75 -43.95
C ASP A 229 21.92 45.27 -44.46
N TYR A 230 21.98 45.05 -45.78
CA TYR A 230 21.84 43.71 -46.37
C TYR A 230 23.08 42.85 -46.10
N LEU A 231 24.29 43.36 -46.27
CA LEU A 231 25.55 42.66 -46.03
C LEU A 231 25.69 42.34 -44.54
N SER A 232 25.49 43.35 -43.68
CA SER A 232 25.52 43.17 -42.23
C SER A 232 24.50 42.19 -41.70
N ARG A 233 23.26 42.17 -42.24
CA ARG A 233 22.23 41.18 -41.89
C ARG A 233 22.63 39.77 -42.34
N THR A 234 23.15 39.65 -43.54
CA THR A 234 23.53 38.35 -44.11
C THR A 234 24.74 37.77 -43.34
N LYS A 235 25.70 38.62 -42.97
CA LYS A 235 26.81 38.20 -42.13
C LYS A 235 26.31 37.68 -40.79
N ARG A 236 25.41 38.39 -40.11
CA ARG A 236 24.77 37.92 -38.87
C ARG A 236 24.11 36.56 -39.00
N GLU A 237 23.38 36.36 -40.08
CA GLU A 237 22.73 35.04 -40.31
C GLU A 237 23.80 33.97 -40.41
N PHE A 238 24.95 34.22 -41.01
CA PHE A 238 26.08 33.29 -41.02
C PHE A 238 26.69 33.09 -39.65
N ASP A 239 26.96 34.15 -38.89
CA ASP A 239 27.61 34.05 -37.56
C ASP A 239 26.72 33.29 -36.58
N LEU A 240 25.41 33.52 -36.61
CA LEU A 240 24.43 32.74 -35.79
C LEU A 240 24.51 31.26 -36.09
N ILE A 241 24.47 30.88 -37.38
CA ILE A 241 24.51 29.47 -37.78
C ILE A 241 25.88 28.86 -37.42
N PHE A 242 27.00 29.58 -37.60
CA PHE A 242 28.32 29.09 -37.23
C PHE A 242 28.46 28.90 -35.71
N ASP A 243 27.79 29.69 -34.90
CA ASP A 243 27.78 29.55 -33.44
C ASP A 243 26.93 28.34 -32.97
N GLU A 244 25.89 27.98 -33.68
CA GLU A 244 25.06 26.82 -33.36
C GLU A 244 25.72 25.50 -33.79
N ILE A 245 26.31 25.46 -34.98
CA ILE A 245 26.97 24.29 -35.56
C ILE A 245 28.17 23.79 -34.75
N ASN A 246 28.97 24.67 -34.15
CA ASN A 246 30.22 24.31 -33.44
C ASN A 246 30.01 23.69 -32.03
N LYS A 247 28.78 23.47 -31.56
CA LYS A 247 28.54 23.09 -30.18
C LYS A 247 28.70 21.60 -29.89
N ASP A 248 28.56 20.71 -30.89
CA ASP A 248 28.52 19.27 -30.69
C ASP A 248 29.63 18.52 -31.44
N ASP A 249 30.37 17.63 -30.74
CA ASP A 249 31.27 16.69 -31.38
C ASP A 249 30.44 15.43 -31.77
N PHE A 250 29.80 15.51 -32.95
CA PHE A 250 28.95 14.46 -33.47
C PHE A 250 29.68 13.13 -33.68
N ASP A 251 30.93 13.15 -34.14
CA ASP A 251 31.71 11.92 -34.36
C ASP A 251 32.00 11.20 -33.04
N LEU A 252 32.40 11.94 -31.99
CA LEU A 252 32.70 11.38 -30.68
C LEU A 252 31.44 10.81 -30.03
N LYS A 253 30.36 11.58 -30.06
CA LYS A 253 29.09 11.19 -29.41
C LYS A 253 28.43 10.02 -30.14
N LEU A 254 28.48 9.98 -31.48
CA LEU A 254 28.00 8.85 -32.25
C LEU A 254 28.77 7.57 -31.95
N ASN A 255 30.11 7.63 -31.94
CA ASN A 255 30.97 6.47 -31.62
C ASN A 255 30.73 5.97 -30.19
N GLN A 256 30.51 6.89 -29.23
CA GLN A 256 30.14 6.53 -27.85
C GLN A 256 28.78 5.79 -27.84
N LEU A 257 27.74 6.36 -28.42
CA LEU A 257 26.41 5.75 -28.46
C LEU A 257 26.41 4.38 -29.16
N LEU A 258 27.14 4.24 -30.26
CA LEU A 258 27.27 2.97 -30.94
C LEU A 258 28.09 1.93 -30.17
N SER A 259 29.12 2.35 -29.42
CA SER A 259 29.90 1.46 -28.54
C SER A 259 29.09 1.01 -27.32
N GLU A 260 28.20 1.89 -26.79
CA GLU A 260 27.29 1.57 -25.71
C GLU A 260 26.16 0.66 -26.19
N TYR A 261 25.67 0.83 -27.42
CA TYR A 261 24.68 -0.05 -28.03
C TYR A 261 25.07 -1.52 -27.93
N ASP A 262 26.32 -1.86 -28.26
CA ASP A 262 26.82 -3.23 -28.19
C ASP A 262 26.88 -3.81 -26.77
N LYS A 263 26.95 -2.96 -25.75
CA LYS A 263 26.97 -3.35 -24.33
C LYS A 263 25.57 -3.45 -23.73
N VAL A 264 24.65 -2.66 -24.24
CA VAL A 264 23.31 -2.47 -23.67
C VAL A 264 22.28 -3.33 -24.39
N VAL A 265 22.49 -3.60 -25.69
CA VAL A 265 21.57 -4.43 -26.46
C VAL A 265 22.03 -5.89 -26.42
N TYR A 266 21.42 -6.67 -25.55
CA TYR A 266 21.50 -8.13 -25.56
C TYR A 266 20.75 -8.67 -26.79
N ASP A 267 21.22 -9.76 -27.39
CA ASP A 267 20.79 -10.35 -28.67
C ASP A 267 19.28 -10.62 -28.85
N ASN A 268 18.43 -10.28 -27.87
CA ASN A 268 16.96 -10.51 -27.94
C ASN A 268 16.15 -9.44 -27.20
N PHE A 269 16.22 -8.20 -27.61
CA PHE A 269 15.55 -7.08 -26.94
C PHE A 269 14.02 -7.23 -26.84
N LYS A 270 13.35 -7.83 -27.81
CA LYS A 270 11.91 -8.16 -27.76
C LYS A 270 11.56 -9.18 -26.67
N SER A 271 12.51 -10.04 -26.27
CA SER A 271 12.27 -11.09 -25.28
C SER A 271 12.59 -10.67 -23.84
N THR A 272 13.26 -9.54 -23.62
CA THR A 272 13.72 -9.15 -22.27
C THR A 272 12.56 -8.76 -21.37
N ASN A 273 11.59 -7.99 -21.87
CA ASN A 273 10.39 -7.64 -21.12
C ASN A 273 9.51 -8.86 -20.80
N ASP A 274 9.37 -9.77 -21.77
CA ASP A 274 8.66 -11.04 -21.57
C ASP A 274 9.41 -11.94 -20.58
N LEU A 275 10.74 -11.94 -20.63
CA LEU A 275 11.58 -12.69 -19.71
C LEU A 275 11.53 -12.11 -18.27
N ILE A 276 11.56 -10.80 -18.13
CA ILE A 276 11.37 -10.11 -16.84
C ILE A 276 9.98 -10.47 -16.26
N ALA A 277 8.94 -10.45 -17.08
CA ALA A 277 7.60 -10.83 -16.67
C ALA A 277 7.54 -12.31 -16.24
N LEU A 278 8.14 -13.21 -17.02
CA LEU A 278 8.21 -14.64 -16.71
C LEU A 278 8.97 -14.92 -15.42
N LEU A 279 10.12 -14.30 -15.23
CA LEU A 279 10.94 -14.47 -14.03
C LEU A 279 10.25 -13.90 -12.78
N ASN A 280 9.55 -12.76 -12.89
CA ASN A 280 8.74 -12.23 -11.79
C ASN A 280 7.61 -13.19 -11.39
N ILE A 281 6.91 -13.76 -12.37
CA ILE A 281 5.85 -14.76 -12.13
C ILE A 281 6.45 -16.02 -11.48
N SER A 282 7.58 -16.51 -11.99
CA SER A 282 8.27 -17.68 -11.47
C SER A 282 8.76 -17.47 -10.04
N TYR A 283 9.37 -16.33 -9.76
CA TYR A 283 9.82 -15.94 -8.43
C TYR A 283 8.65 -15.95 -7.42
N ASN A 284 7.57 -15.25 -7.74
CA ASN A 284 6.41 -15.15 -6.89
C ASN A 284 5.71 -16.52 -6.68
N TYR A 285 5.70 -17.37 -7.70
CA TYR A 285 5.11 -18.71 -7.60
C TYR A 285 5.92 -19.61 -6.67
N ILE A 286 7.25 -19.64 -6.83
CA ILE A 286 8.13 -20.48 -6.00
C ILE A 286 8.15 -19.96 -4.55
N GLU A 287 8.26 -18.66 -4.34
CA GLU A 287 8.22 -18.04 -3.01
C GLU A 287 6.90 -18.32 -2.26
N SER A 288 5.78 -18.29 -3.00
CA SER A 288 4.45 -18.44 -2.38
C SER A 288 4.05 -19.89 -2.11
N ASN A 289 4.51 -20.84 -2.94
CA ASN A 289 4.03 -22.22 -2.93
C ASN A 289 5.10 -23.23 -2.50
N ASN A 290 6.37 -22.84 -2.45
CA ASN A 290 7.52 -23.70 -2.12
C ASN A 290 7.44 -25.10 -2.77
N PRO A 291 7.25 -25.22 -4.10
CA PRO A 291 7.06 -26.48 -4.78
C PRO A 291 8.38 -27.28 -4.83
N GLU A 292 8.31 -28.58 -4.65
CA GLU A 292 9.49 -29.46 -4.76
C GLU A 292 10.01 -29.55 -6.21
N LYS A 293 9.12 -29.36 -7.19
CA LYS A 293 9.44 -29.46 -8.64
C LYS A 293 8.89 -28.26 -9.41
N CYS A 294 9.61 -27.88 -10.45
CA CYS A 294 9.22 -26.83 -11.37
C CYS A 294 7.97 -27.22 -12.16
N PRO A 295 6.87 -26.42 -12.12
CA PRO A 295 5.64 -26.76 -12.83
C PRO A 295 5.74 -26.70 -14.35
N VAL A 296 6.87 -26.15 -14.89
CA VAL A 296 7.07 -26.01 -16.35
C VAL A 296 7.90 -27.13 -16.92
N CYS A 297 8.98 -27.57 -16.21
CA CYS A 297 9.92 -28.54 -16.74
C CYS A 297 10.13 -29.79 -15.84
N ASP A 298 9.40 -29.88 -14.73
CA ASP A 298 9.40 -30.99 -13.76
C ASP A 298 10.77 -31.28 -13.10
N SER A 299 11.73 -30.35 -13.23
CA SER A 299 13.04 -30.42 -12.56
C SER A 299 12.92 -30.06 -11.08
N GLU A 300 13.76 -30.66 -10.24
CA GLU A 300 13.82 -30.35 -8.79
C GLU A 300 14.21 -28.89 -8.58
N ILE A 301 13.55 -28.23 -7.62
CA ILE A 301 13.81 -26.85 -7.21
C ILE A 301 14.69 -26.91 -5.97
N ASP A 302 15.90 -26.38 -6.04
CA ASP A 302 16.82 -26.29 -4.92
C ASP A 302 16.62 -25.00 -4.10
N GLU A 303 17.19 -24.93 -2.90
CA GLU A 303 17.08 -23.79 -1.99
C GLU A 303 17.68 -22.49 -2.56
N ASN A 304 18.52 -22.55 -3.59
CA ASN A 304 19.20 -21.41 -4.18
C ASN A 304 18.43 -20.81 -5.38
N ILE A 305 17.38 -21.47 -5.87
CA ILE A 305 16.70 -21.04 -7.10
C ILE A 305 16.04 -19.67 -6.99
N LEU A 306 15.47 -19.35 -5.82
CA LEU A 306 14.88 -18.04 -5.56
C LEU A 306 15.93 -16.92 -5.59
N SER A 307 17.11 -17.16 -5.02
CA SER A 307 18.23 -16.22 -5.10
C SER A 307 18.66 -16.01 -6.55
N THR A 308 18.82 -17.10 -7.30
CA THR A 308 19.22 -17.06 -8.70
C THR A 308 18.21 -16.32 -9.59
N ILE A 309 16.91 -16.57 -9.38
CA ILE A 309 15.85 -15.85 -10.11
C ILE A 309 15.85 -14.36 -9.76
N ASN A 310 16.02 -14.01 -8.48
CA ASN A 310 16.06 -12.62 -8.04
C ASN A 310 17.29 -11.87 -8.56
N ASP A 311 18.45 -12.52 -8.57
CA ASP A 311 19.68 -11.96 -9.13
C ASP A 311 19.54 -11.70 -10.64
N ASN A 312 18.96 -12.67 -11.38
CA ASN A 312 18.65 -12.50 -12.79
C ASN A 312 17.62 -11.40 -13.05
N LEU A 313 16.59 -11.28 -12.20
CA LEU A 313 15.60 -10.21 -12.29
C LEU A 313 16.21 -8.83 -12.07
N ASN A 314 17.05 -8.68 -11.05
CA ASN A 314 17.72 -7.41 -10.77
C ASN A 314 18.67 -7.04 -11.91
N TYR A 315 19.43 -8.01 -12.43
CA TYR A 315 20.30 -7.83 -13.59
C TYR A 315 19.53 -7.36 -14.84
N LEU A 316 18.40 -8.02 -15.16
CA LEU A 316 17.59 -7.65 -16.33
C LEU A 316 16.89 -6.29 -16.17
N LYS A 317 16.42 -5.94 -14.96
CA LYS A 317 15.84 -4.62 -14.67
C LYS A 317 16.87 -3.49 -14.76
N GLU A 318 18.10 -3.75 -14.33
CA GLU A 318 19.21 -2.82 -14.48
C GLU A 318 19.53 -2.60 -15.95
N LYS A 319 19.58 -3.67 -16.74
CA LYS A 319 19.79 -3.61 -18.20
C LYS A 319 18.66 -2.89 -18.95
N ASP A 320 17.40 -3.09 -18.57
CA ASP A 320 16.26 -2.37 -19.16
C ASP A 320 16.33 -0.86 -18.87
N ASN A 321 16.75 -0.50 -17.66
CA ASN A 321 16.97 0.89 -17.30
C ASN A 321 18.15 1.52 -18.08
N GLU A 322 19.29 0.83 -18.18
CA GLU A 322 20.43 1.27 -19.00
C GLU A 322 20.01 1.49 -20.46
N PHE A 323 19.22 0.58 -21.03
CA PHE A 323 18.71 0.74 -22.39
C PHE A 323 17.76 1.90 -22.55
N SER A 324 16.90 2.15 -21.57
CA SER A 324 15.97 3.29 -21.60
C SER A 324 16.71 4.62 -21.57
N ILE A 325 17.79 4.72 -20.79
CA ILE A 325 18.67 5.90 -20.75
C ILE A 325 19.35 6.08 -22.10
N TRP A 326 20.01 5.02 -22.60
CA TRP A 326 20.66 5.05 -23.91
C TRP A 326 19.69 5.43 -25.02
N LYS A 327 18.49 4.87 -25.05
CA LYS A 327 17.45 5.21 -26.04
C LYS A 327 17.07 6.67 -26.03
N ASN A 328 16.99 7.30 -24.89
CA ASN A 328 16.70 8.73 -24.79
C ASN A 328 17.87 9.57 -25.27
N GLU A 329 19.10 9.22 -24.92
CA GLU A 329 20.29 9.91 -25.41
C GLU A 329 20.46 9.77 -26.91
N PHE A 330 20.14 8.59 -27.46
CA PHE A 330 20.15 8.35 -28.91
C PHE A 330 19.08 9.17 -29.66
N LYS A 331 17.88 9.31 -29.09
CA LYS A 331 16.84 10.19 -29.66
C LYS A 331 17.26 11.65 -29.63
N ASN A 332 17.90 12.10 -28.56
CA ASN A 332 18.42 13.46 -28.48
C ASN A 332 19.52 13.68 -29.53
N TYR A 333 20.39 12.70 -29.74
CA TYR A 333 21.38 12.77 -30.80
C TYR A 333 20.73 12.89 -32.18
N LEU A 334 19.68 12.10 -32.49
CA LEU A 334 18.94 12.21 -33.75
C LEU A 334 18.28 13.58 -33.93
N SER A 335 17.76 14.16 -32.87
CA SER A 335 17.21 15.53 -32.94
C SER A 335 18.30 16.53 -33.31
N ASN A 336 19.42 16.52 -32.59
CA ASN A 336 20.54 17.44 -32.83
C ASN A 336 21.13 17.24 -34.27
N LEU A 337 21.18 15.99 -34.75
CA LEU A 337 21.63 15.70 -36.11
C LEU A 337 20.69 16.31 -37.16
N ASN A 338 19.37 16.27 -36.93
CA ASN A 338 18.41 16.89 -37.82
C ASN A 338 18.53 18.42 -37.82
N ASP A 339 18.75 19.01 -36.64
CA ASP A 339 18.97 20.45 -36.50
C ASP A 339 20.24 20.88 -37.25
N PHE A 340 21.34 20.11 -37.10
CA PHE A 340 22.57 20.32 -37.85
C PHE A 340 22.36 20.26 -39.39
N ILE A 341 21.54 19.34 -39.90
CA ILE A 341 21.19 19.29 -41.33
C ILE A 341 20.44 20.53 -41.75
N ASN A 342 19.55 21.05 -40.92
CA ASN A 342 18.81 22.28 -41.19
C ASN A 342 19.73 23.52 -41.24
N ASP A 343 20.71 23.57 -40.34
CA ASP A 343 21.73 24.65 -40.29
C ASP A 343 22.56 24.66 -41.60
N LEU A 344 22.95 23.47 -42.11
CA LEU A 344 23.61 23.39 -43.43
C LEU A 344 22.72 23.83 -44.60
N ASP A 345 21.40 23.60 -44.52
CA ASP A 345 20.44 24.13 -45.49
C ASP A 345 20.36 25.67 -45.42
N ASP A 346 20.46 26.21 -44.22
CA ASP A 346 20.45 27.66 -44.01
C ASP A 346 21.75 28.32 -44.49
N LEU A 347 22.91 27.69 -44.27
CA LEU A 347 24.19 28.15 -44.86
C LEU A 347 24.12 28.19 -46.36
N ASP A 348 23.65 27.13 -47.03
CA ASP A 348 23.55 27.11 -48.48
C ASP A 348 22.57 28.18 -49.00
N ARG A 349 21.45 28.44 -48.29
CA ARG A 349 20.51 29.51 -48.63
C ARG A 349 21.16 30.90 -48.55
N ASN A 350 21.95 31.16 -47.50
CA ASN A 350 22.63 32.43 -47.31
C ASN A 350 23.75 32.61 -48.31
N ILE A 351 24.50 31.56 -48.67
CA ILE A 351 25.47 31.59 -49.78
C ILE A 351 24.74 31.98 -51.11
N LEU A 352 23.57 31.41 -51.39
CA LEU A 352 22.84 31.74 -52.61
C LEU A 352 22.35 33.20 -52.59
N LYS A 353 21.96 33.74 -51.45
CA LYS A 353 21.63 35.17 -51.33
C LYS A 353 22.82 36.07 -51.68
N LEU A 354 24.01 35.74 -51.20
CA LEU A 354 25.24 36.53 -51.54
C LEU A 354 25.62 36.39 -53.00
N LYS A 355 25.53 35.18 -53.57
CA LYS A 355 25.76 34.91 -55.00
C LYS A 355 24.79 35.64 -55.94
N SER A 356 23.59 35.99 -55.49
CA SER A 356 22.67 36.79 -56.32
C SER A 356 23.20 38.20 -56.57
N ASN A 357 24.10 38.71 -55.70
CA ASN A 357 24.69 40.05 -55.80
C ASN A 357 26.12 40.01 -56.38
N ASP A 358 26.87 38.88 -56.17
CA ASP A 358 28.22 38.69 -56.65
C ASP A 358 28.45 37.23 -57.11
N SER A 359 27.99 36.94 -58.32
CA SER A 359 27.93 35.59 -58.87
C SER A 359 29.28 34.96 -59.23
N GLU A 360 30.31 35.77 -59.44
CA GLU A 360 31.61 35.30 -59.88
C GLU A 360 32.64 35.22 -58.74
N ASN A 361 32.30 35.59 -57.52
CA ASN A 361 33.21 35.58 -56.37
C ASN A 361 33.61 34.15 -55.98
N PRO A 362 34.94 33.82 -56.06
CA PRO A 362 35.41 32.48 -55.76
C PRO A 362 35.27 32.08 -54.29
N LEU A 363 35.23 33.06 -53.36
CA LEU A 363 35.04 32.83 -51.92
C LEU A 363 33.69 32.20 -51.59
N LEU A 364 32.71 32.44 -52.43
CA LEU A 364 31.34 31.93 -52.26
C LEU A 364 31.09 30.53 -52.90
N ASN A 365 32.11 29.92 -53.55
CA ASN A 365 31.94 28.68 -54.27
C ASN A 365 31.96 27.40 -53.41
N ILE A 366 31.24 27.43 -52.27
CA ILE A 366 31.06 26.28 -51.36
C ILE A 366 29.57 25.91 -51.37
N SER A 367 29.24 24.61 -51.27
CA SER A 367 27.88 24.11 -51.12
C SER A 367 27.93 22.78 -50.34
N PHE A 368 26.93 22.56 -49.49
CA PHE A 368 26.82 21.38 -48.63
C PHE A 368 25.83 20.33 -49.18
N ASN A 369 25.40 20.41 -50.43
CA ASN A 369 24.39 19.48 -50.99
C ASN A 369 24.75 18.00 -50.87
N ASN A 370 26.04 17.65 -51.09
CA ASN A 370 26.48 16.23 -50.95
C ASN A 370 26.53 15.80 -49.49
N GLU A 371 27.01 16.66 -48.62
CA GLU A 371 27.13 16.40 -47.19
C GLU A 371 25.78 16.21 -46.57
N LYS A 372 24.81 17.04 -46.88
CA LYS A 372 23.41 16.96 -46.47
C LYS A 372 22.77 15.62 -46.90
N LEU A 373 23.01 15.21 -48.14
CA LEU A 373 22.50 13.91 -48.61
C LEU A 373 23.07 12.76 -47.81
N ILE A 374 24.38 12.77 -47.50
CA ILE A 374 25.02 11.74 -46.67
C ILE A 374 24.44 11.77 -45.25
N LEU A 375 24.26 12.95 -44.66
CA LEU A 375 23.72 13.07 -43.28
C LEU A 375 22.26 12.65 -43.21
N ARG A 376 21.45 12.94 -44.22
CA ARG A 376 20.05 12.49 -44.27
C ARG A 376 19.96 10.97 -44.39
N ASN A 377 20.83 10.34 -45.16
CA ASN A 377 20.94 8.87 -45.19
C ASN A 377 21.39 8.32 -43.86
N LEU A 378 22.42 8.90 -43.24
CA LEU A 378 22.86 8.54 -41.89
C LEU A 378 21.71 8.66 -40.85
N TYR A 379 20.95 9.75 -40.88
CA TYR A 379 19.79 9.91 -40.01
C TYR A 379 18.73 8.82 -40.22
N SER A 380 18.43 8.47 -41.47
CA SER A 380 17.52 7.37 -41.79
C SER A 380 18.02 6.05 -41.26
N ASP A 381 19.28 5.73 -41.51
CA ASP A 381 19.91 4.47 -41.09
C ASP A 381 19.98 4.34 -39.56
N LEU A 382 20.28 5.47 -38.85
CA LEU A 382 20.26 5.52 -37.39
C LEU A 382 18.86 5.37 -36.82
N ASN A 383 17.86 5.96 -37.46
CA ASN A 383 16.47 5.82 -37.06
C ASN A 383 15.96 4.38 -37.27
N ASP A 384 16.42 3.72 -38.34
CA ASP A 384 16.16 2.31 -38.60
C ASP A 384 16.85 1.41 -37.56
N LEU A 385 18.11 1.70 -37.18
CA LEU A 385 18.79 1.04 -36.07
C LEU A 385 17.97 1.10 -34.77
N LEU A 386 17.40 2.27 -34.45
CA LEU A 386 16.57 2.46 -33.26
C LEU A 386 15.29 1.60 -33.29
N ASN A 387 14.73 1.35 -34.49
CA ASN A 387 13.45 0.66 -34.67
C ASN A 387 13.61 -0.85 -34.94
N THR A 388 14.65 -1.26 -35.67
CA THR A 388 14.82 -2.64 -36.13
C THR A 388 15.97 -3.38 -35.43
N GLY A 389 16.93 -2.65 -34.85
CA GLY A 389 18.12 -3.23 -34.22
C GLY A 389 19.19 -3.71 -35.20
N GLU A 390 19.08 -3.43 -36.52
CA GLU A 390 20.07 -3.83 -37.51
C GLU A 390 21.30 -2.93 -37.45
N LYS A 391 22.50 -3.55 -37.34
CA LYS A 391 23.78 -2.83 -37.27
C LYS A 391 24.12 -2.19 -38.60
N MET A 392 24.52 -0.94 -38.55
CA MET A 392 25.07 -0.22 -39.70
C MET A 392 26.57 0.06 -39.55
N LYS A 393 27.25 0.29 -40.68
CA LYS A 393 28.61 0.81 -40.69
C LYS A 393 28.58 2.32 -40.88
N VAL A 394 29.12 3.03 -39.91
CA VAL A 394 29.30 4.48 -39.97
C VAL A 394 30.66 4.80 -40.57
N ASN A 395 30.73 5.80 -41.43
CA ASN A 395 31.98 6.25 -42.07
C ASN A 395 32.78 7.06 -41.04
N GLU A 396 33.94 6.58 -40.65
CA GLU A 396 34.78 7.27 -39.68
C GLU A 396 35.20 8.65 -40.23
N ASN A 397 35.15 9.68 -39.41
CA ASN A 397 35.54 11.09 -39.74
C ASN A 397 34.59 11.81 -40.72
N LEU A 398 33.32 11.45 -40.81
CA LEU A 398 32.32 12.15 -41.65
C LEU A 398 32.15 13.61 -41.19
N PHE A 399 31.86 13.81 -39.92
CA PHE A 399 31.62 15.11 -39.35
C PHE A 399 32.88 15.98 -39.33
N LYS A 400 34.06 15.39 -39.14
CA LYS A 400 35.32 16.12 -39.22
C LYS A 400 35.51 16.77 -40.59
N LYS A 401 35.22 16.04 -41.69
CA LYS A 401 35.33 16.60 -43.05
C LYS A 401 34.31 17.71 -43.28
N ILE A 402 33.13 17.60 -42.70
CA ILE A 402 32.07 18.62 -42.80
C ILE A 402 32.51 19.85 -42.02
N ASN A 403 33.02 19.67 -40.81
CA ASN A 403 33.51 20.77 -39.95
C ASN A 403 34.70 21.49 -40.62
N ASP A 404 35.63 20.77 -41.21
CA ASP A 404 36.73 21.41 -41.98
C ASP A 404 36.22 22.28 -43.12
N LYS A 405 35.15 21.84 -43.80
CA LYS A 405 34.51 22.60 -44.85
C LYS A 405 33.71 23.81 -44.34
N ILE A 406 33.07 23.69 -43.21
CA ILE A 406 32.38 24.81 -42.51
C ILE A 406 33.42 25.84 -42.05
N ASN A 407 34.55 25.43 -41.48
CA ASN A 407 35.61 26.32 -41.09
C ASN A 407 36.19 27.08 -42.31
N LEU A 408 36.37 26.40 -43.44
CA LEU A 408 36.80 27.02 -44.66
C LEU A 408 35.76 28.04 -45.18
N LEU A 409 34.45 27.69 -45.09
CA LEU A 409 33.38 28.63 -45.40
C LEU A 409 33.42 29.87 -44.50
N LYS A 410 33.61 29.68 -43.20
CA LYS A 410 33.70 30.74 -42.21
C LYS A 410 34.85 31.71 -42.53
N GLU A 411 36.02 31.16 -42.86
CA GLU A 411 37.18 31.97 -43.31
C GLU A 411 36.84 32.75 -44.57
N ASN A 412 36.22 32.12 -45.59
CA ASN A 412 35.89 32.75 -46.82
C ASN A 412 34.82 33.83 -46.65
N ILE A 413 33.82 33.61 -45.82
CA ILE A 413 32.76 34.56 -45.49
C ILE A 413 33.38 35.79 -44.80
N ASN A 414 34.29 35.55 -43.80
CA ASN A 414 34.94 36.63 -43.13
C ASN A 414 35.77 37.49 -44.09
N ARG A 415 36.57 36.90 -44.99
CA ARG A 415 37.30 37.62 -46.04
C ARG A 415 36.38 38.35 -46.98
N TYR A 416 35.29 37.75 -47.43
CA TYR A 416 34.32 38.40 -48.30
C TYR A 416 33.75 39.70 -47.69
N PHE A 417 33.43 39.66 -46.39
CA PHE A 417 32.93 40.83 -45.70
C PHE A 417 34.04 41.85 -45.37
N GLU A 418 35.28 41.43 -45.07
CA GLU A 418 36.41 42.35 -44.93
C GLU A 418 36.73 43.10 -46.19
N GLU A 419 36.66 42.46 -47.38
CA GLU A 419 36.94 43.05 -48.67
C GLU A 419 35.85 44.03 -49.14
N ASN A 420 34.59 43.88 -48.63
CA ASN A 420 33.46 44.67 -49.04
C ASN A 420 32.91 45.65 -47.97
N ASN A 421 33.64 45.80 -46.83
CA ASN A 421 33.18 46.65 -45.72
C ASN A 421 34.17 47.79 -45.42
N ASP A 422 33.77 49.01 -45.74
CA ASP A 422 34.61 50.20 -45.54
C ASP A 422 34.57 50.76 -44.09
N ASN A 423 33.74 50.18 -43.16
CA ASN A 423 33.55 50.76 -41.81
C ASN A 423 33.46 49.71 -40.69
N THR A 424 34.65 49.23 -40.22
CA THR A 424 34.81 48.18 -39.17
C THR A 424 34.20 48.58 -37.82
N ASP A 425 34.25 49.89 -37.45
CA ASP A 425 33.70 50.32 -36.13
C ASP A 425 32.18 50.26 -36.06
N LEU A 426 31.46 50.63 -37.11
CA LEU A 426 29.98 50.55 -37.15
C LEU A 426 29.52 49.12 -37.10
N PHE A 427 30.26 48.18 -37.67
CA PHE A 427 30.00 46.78 -37.62
C PHE A 427 30.16 46.20 -36.18
N ILE A 428 31.24 46.57 -35.47
CA ILE A 428 31.46 46.24 -34.07
C ILE A 428 30.34 46.78 -33.21
N ILE A 429 29.97 48.05 -33.35
CA ILE A 429 28.90 48.70 -32.60
C ILE A 429 27.58 47.96 -32.81
N ASN A 430 27.21 47.63 -34.04
CA ASN A 430 25.96 46.97 -34.33
C ASN A 430 25.90 45.56 -33.73
N ASN A 431 26.95 44.75 -33.87
CA ASN A 431 26.98 43.39 -33.28
C ASN A 431 26.96 43.41 -31.74
N ALA A 432 27.73 44.36 -31.16
CA ALA A 432 27.73 44.56 -29.71
C ALA A 432 26.35 44.95 -29.16
N LEU A 433 25.64 45.85 -29.84
CA LEU A 433 24.28 46.26 -29.44
C LEU A 433 23.28 45.14 -29.49
N ILE A 434 23.43 44.19 -30.44
CA ILE A 434 22.54 43.02 -30.53
C ILE A 434 22.78 42.05 -29.41
N GLU A 435 24.05 41.74 -29.11
CA GLU A 435 24.35 40.89 -27.95
C GLU A 435 23.90 41.57 -26.64
N LEU A 436 24.05 42.89 -26.54
CA LEU A 436 23.57 43.66 -25.39
C LEU A 436 22.04 43.59 -25.24
N ALA A 437 21.29 43.67 -26.36
CA ALA A 437 19.83 43.51 -26.34
C ALA A 437 19.42 42.13 -25.79
N LYS A 438 20.11 41.05 -26.22
CA LYS A 438 19.87 39.67 -25.73
C LYS A 438 20.25 39.53 -24.24
N ILE A 439 21.35 40.14 -23.81
CA ILE A 439 21.78 40.16 -22.41
C ILE A 439 20.72 40.83 -21.52
N LYS A 440 20.18 41.98 -21.93
CA LYS A 440 19.09 42.68 -21.19
C LYS A 440 17.81 41.88 -21.13
N ASP A 441 17.43 41.16 -22.21
CA ASP A 441 16.27 40.24 -22.17
C ASP A 441 16.50 39.06 -21.21
N LEU A 442 17.70 38.48 -21.21
CA LEU A 442 18.08 37.41 -20.26
C LEU A 442 18.09 37.90 -18.81
N GLU A 443 18.55 39.13 -18.52
CA GLU A 443 18.47 39.73 -17.18
C GLU A 443 17.04 39.81 -16.67
N ALA A 444 16.09 40.22 -17.53
CA ALA A 444 14.68 40.27 -17.19
C ALA A 444 14.09 38.87 -16.94
N GLN A 445 14.50 37.89 -17.75
CA GLN A 445 14.10 36.51 -17.58
C GLN A 445 14.65 35.90 -16.29
N ILE A 446 15.95 36.11 -15.99
CA ILE A 446 16.63 35.66 -14.78
C ILE A 446 15.94 36.23 -13.53
N LEU A 447 15.67 37.55 -13.51
CA LEU A 447 14.97 38.18 -12.39
C LEU A 447 13.56 37.62 -12.18
N SER A 448 12.86 37.32 -13.25
CA SER A 448 11.54 36.66 -13.19
C SER A 448 11.63 35.26 -12.62
N LEU A 449 12.62 34.47 -13.07
CA LEU A 449 12.86 33.10 -12.59
C LEU A 449 13.32 33.08 -11.15
N GLU A 450 14.18 33.98 -10.74
CA GLU A 450 14.63 34.14 -9.34
C GLU A 450 13.42 34.34 -8.40
N ARG A 451 12.48 35.21 -8.78
CA ARG A 451 11.24 35.41 -8.03
C ARG A 451 10.39 34.17 -7.98
N LYS A 452 10.24 33.44 -9.10
CA LYS A 452 9.50 32.16 -9.16
C LYS A 452 10.14 31.11 -8.27
N CYS A 453 11.48 30.97 -8.33
CA CYS A 453 12.23 30.05 -7.46
C CYS A 453 12.03 30.40 -5.98
N ALA A 454 12.12 31.67 -5.60
CA ALA A 454 11.92 32.10 -4.23
C ALA A 454 10.52 31.79 -3.70
N VAL A 455 9.49 32.04 -4.52
CA VAL A 455 8.10 31.72 -4.20
C VAL A 455 7.88 30.19 -4.08
N ALA A 456 8.38 29.42 -5.05
CA ALA A 456 8.25 27.97 -5.06
C ALA A 456 8.96 27.33 -3.86
N LYS A 457 10.17 27.78 -3.53
CA LYS A 457 10.94 27.36 -2.34
C LYS A 457 10.19 27.67 -1.05
N LYS A 458 9.67 28.88 -0.90
CA LYS A 458 8.89 29.29 0.26
C LYS A 458 7.60 28.47 0.40
N ALA A 459 6.93 28.16 -0.71
CA ALA A 459 5.75 27.32 -0.72
C ALA A 459 6.10 25.88 -0.27
N LEU A 460 7.17 25.29 -0.81
CA LEU A 460 7.65 23.95 -0.41
C LEU A 460 8.01 23.89 1.08
N ASP A 461 8.76 24.87 1.58
CA ASP A 461 9.19 24.95 2.98
C ASP A 461 7.97 25.09 3.92
N THR A 462 7.05 25.98 3.56
CA THR A 462 5.81 26.23 4.33
C THR A 462 4.94 24.98 4.36
N TYR A 463 4.77 24.34 3.19
CA TYR A 463 4.01 23.09 3.09
C TYR A 463 4.65 21.97 3.94
N THR A 464 5.96 21.78 3.82
CA THR A 464 6.70 20.76 4.58
C THR A 464 6.59 20.97 6.09
N LYS A 465 6.72 22.21 6.56
CA LYS A 465 6.55 22.57 7.98
C LYS A 465 5.10 22.32 8.45
N SER A 466 4.12 22.74 7.66
CA SER A 466 2.70 22.58 7.98
C SER A 466 2.30 21.11 8.01
N LYS A 467 2.74 20.31 7.02
CA LYS A 467 2.55 18.86 6.97
C LYS A 467 3.13 18.18 8.21
N LYS A 468 4.38 18.52 8.57
CA LYS A 468 5.02 17.96 9.78
C LYS A 468 4.24 18.29 11.04
N LYS A 469 3.81 19.56 11.20
CA LYS A 469 3.00 19.98 12.34
C LYS A 469 1.66 19.25 12.41
N PHE A 470 0.98 19.11 11.28
CA PHE A 470 -0.30 18.40 11.18
C PHE A 470 -0.16 16.93 11.61
N ILE A 471 0.84 16.21 11.07
CA ILE A 471 1.07 14.81 11.41
C ILE A 471 1.47 14.64 12.88
N ASN A 472 2.34 15.53 13.42
CA ASN A 472 2.68 15.49 14.84
C ASN A 472 1.46 15.68 15.75
N ASN A 473 0.54 16.58 15.38
CA ASN A 473 -0.68 16.76 16.15
C ASN A 473 -1.51 15.46 16.18
N ILE A 474 -1.69 14.81 15.03
CA ILE A 474 -2.39 13.53 14.92
C ILE A 474 -1.73 12.47 15.81
N ILE A 475 -0.41 12.32 15.70
CA ILE A 475 0.34 11.34 16.51
C ILE A 475 0.16 11.61 17.99
N ASN A 476 0.23 12.88 18.40
CA ASN A 476 0.04 13.23 19.81
C ASN A 476 -1.38 12.93 20.31
N GLU A 477 -2.40 13.10 19.46
CA GLU A 477 -3.78 12.79 19.81
C GLU A 477 -4.05 11.29 20.01
N ILE A 478 -3.41 10.43 19.21
CA ILE A 478 -3.61 8.96 19.28
C ILE A 478 -2.64 8.26 20.23
N LYS A 479 -1.55 8.93 20.61
CA LYS A 479 -0.47 8.35 21.42
C LYS A 479 -0.96 7.79 22.75
N GLU A 480 -1.86 8.49 23.41
CA GLU A 480 -2.40 8.06 24.69
C GLU A 480 -3.33 6.84 24.56
N ASP A 481 -4.12 6.77 23.48
CA ASP A 481 -4.93 5.56 23.18
C ASP A 481 -4.03 4.36 22.90
N ILE A 482 -2.92 4.53 22.14
CA ILE A 482 -1.97 3.44 21.87
C ILE A 482 -1.34 2.93 23.17
N ARG A 483 -0.92 3.85 24.05
CA ARG A 483 -0.39 3.51 25.37
C ARG A 483 -1.39 2.77 26.22
N PHE A 484 -2.60 3.27 26.28
CA PHE A 484 -3.67 2.63 27.05
C PHE A 484 -3.94 1.21 26.55
N PHE A 485 -4.14 1.02 25.24
CA PHE A 485 -4.42 -0.30 24.68
C PHE A 485 -3.26 -1.26 24.87
N TYR A 486 -2.03 -0.82 24.64
CA TYR A 486 -0.86 -1.66 24.79
C TYR A 486 -0.66 -2.10 26.26
N ASN A 487 -0.74 -1.18 27.20
CA ASN A 487 -0.59 -1.48 28.62
C ASN A 487 -1.76 -2.34 29.15
N TYR A 488 -2.97 -2.17 28.60
CA TYR A 488 -4.10 -3.04 28.94
C TYR A 488 -3.85 -4.50 28.54
N ILE A 489 -3.25 -4.71 27.35
CA ILE A 489 -2.90 -6.05 26.89
C ILE A 489 -1.71 -6.64 27.68
N HIS A 490 -0.72 -5.82 28.01
CA HIS A 490 0.56 -6.20 28.59
C HIS A 490 0.73 -5.70 30.02
N GLU A 491 -0.32 -5.74 30.84
CA GLU A 491 -0.35 -5.21 32.21
C GLU A 491 0.76 -5.76 33.11
N ASP A 492 1.10 -7.06 32.94
CA ASP A 492 2.07 -7.76 33.79
C ASP A 492 3.47 -7.86 33.15
N ASP A 493 3.67 -7.27 31.98
CA ASP A 493 4.91 -7.39 31.21
C ASP A 493 5.95 -6.33 31.63
N MET A 494 7.23 -6.69 31.48
CA MET A 494 8.35 -5.76 31.69
C MET A 494 8.58 -4.80 30.51
N ILE A 495 7.79 -4.92 29.44
CA ILE A 495 7.80 -4.08 28.25
C ILE A 495 6.49 -3.31 28.21
N SER A 496 6.57 -1.99 28.28
CA SER A 496 5.39 -1.15 28.42
C SER A 496 5.52 0.17 27.63
N CYS A 497 4.49 0.98 27.71
CA CYS A 497 4.46 2.39 27.33
C CYS A 497 5.05 2.70 25.95
N PRO A 498 4.45 2.27 24.83
CA PRO A 498 4.93 2.61 23.51
C PRO A 498 4.93 4.14 23.30
N ASP A 499 6.00 4.64 22.69
CA ASP A 499 6.11 6.02 22.26
C ASP A 499 6.27 6.08 20.74
N ILE A 500 5.58 7.04 20.12
CA ILE A 500 5.63 7.23 18.66
C ILE A 500 6.04 8.67 18.39
N LYS A 501 7.07 8.87 17.58
CA LYS A 501 7.63 10.17 17.24
C LYS A 501 7.94 10.30 15.76
N MET A 502 7.69 11.49 15.22
CA MET A 502 8.19 11.88 13.92
C MET A 502 9.66 12.31 14.03
N THR A 503 10.52 11.64 13.28
CA THR A 503 11.92 12.02 13.09
C THR A 503 12.14 12.45 11.65
N GLY A 504 12.61 13.70 11.43
CA GLY A 504 12.73 14.25 10.06
C GLY A 504 11.38 14.60 9.42
N THR A 505 11.30 14.48 8.08
CA THR A 505 10.13 14.90 7.28
C THR A 505 9.14 13.75 6.98
N ASN A 506 9.64 12.53 6.83
CA ASN A 506 8.86 11.38 6.42
C ASN A 506 9.29 10.10 7.16
N HIS A 507 9.74 10.22 8.40
CA HIS A 507 10.19 9.09 9.21
C HIS A 507 9.36 9.02 10.49
N LEU A 508 8.86 7.83 10.80
CA LEU A 508 8.15 7.52 12.03
C LEU A 508 8.94 6.50 12.84
N GLU A 509 9.26 6.85 14.07
CA GLU A 509 9.87 5.93 15.03
C GLU A 509 8.87 5.52 16.09
N VAL A 510 8.89 4.24 16.39
CA VAL A 510 8.11 3.62 17.47
C VAL A 510 9.09 3.08 18.49
N PHE A 511 8.84 3.35 19.75
CA PHE A 511 9.66 2.90 20.85
C PHE A 511 8.83 2.16 21.89
N LEU A 512 9.44 1.17 22.53
CA LEU A 512 8.92 0.53 23.73
C LEU A 512 9.84 0.85 24.91
N ASP A 513 9.28 0.91 26.10
CA ASP A 513 10.07 0.91 27.34
C ASP A 513 10.36 -0.53 27.76
N SER A 514 11.61 -0.92 27.80
CA SER A 514 12.06 -2.21 28.27
C SER A 514 13.05 -1.99 29.41
N PHE A 515 12.66 -2.36 30.64
CA PHE A 515 13.47 -2.20 31.85
C PHE A 515 13.96 -0.76 32.07
N GLY A 516 13.10 0.26 31.78
CA GLY A 516 13.43 1.69 31.90
C GLY A 516 14.32 2.22 30.77
N LYS A 517 14.49 1.48 29.66
CA LYS A 517 15.22 1.93 28.47
C LYS A 517 14.28 1.98 27.28
N SER A 518 14.32 3.08 26.54
CA SER A 518 13.62 3.22 25.27
C SER A 518 14.33 2.43 24.18
N VAL A 519 13.66 1.44 23.60
CA VAL A 519 14.22 0.50 22.62
C VAL A 519 13.37 0.44 21.36
N ASP A 520 13.99 0.11 20.21
CA ASP A 520 13.25 -0.20 18.98
C ASP A 520 12.54 -1.54 19.16
N PRO A 521 11.23 -1.62 18.91
CA PRO A 521 10.44 -2.84 19.08
C PRO A 521 11.04 -4.06 18.36
N ARG A 522 11.60 -3.87 17.16
CA ARG A 522 12.19 -4.94 16.34
C ARG A 522 13.38 -5.64 16.98
N SER A 523 14.10 -4.95 17.85
CA SER A 523 15.31 -5.48 18.48
C SER A 523 15.04 -6.19 19.80
N PHE A 524 13.87 -6.00 20.40
CA PHE A 524 13.61 -6.42 21.77
C PHE A 524 12.29 -7.14 21.99
N ALA A 525 11.25 -6.82 21.21
CA ALA A 525 9.92 -7.37 21.37
C ALA A 525 9.80 -8.75 20.69
N SER A 526 9.06 -9.67 21.31
CA SER A 526 8.64 -10.90 20.64
C SER A 526 7.62 -10.61 19.53
N GLU A 527 7.40 -11.57 18.62
CA GLU A 527 6.37 -11.43 17.56
C GLU A 527 4.99 -11.11 18.14
N GLY A 528 4.61 -11.71 19.28
CA GLY A 528 3.34 -11.42 19.93
C GLY A 528 3.22 -9.98 20.44
N HIS A 529 4.30 -9.39 20.94
CA HIS A 529 4.35 -7.97 21.31
C HIS A 529 4.26 -7.07 20.09
N LEU A 530 4.90 -7.47 18.98
CA LEU A 530 4.84 -6.72 17.70
C LEU A 530 3.43 -6.74 17.12
N ASP A 531 2.78 -7.90 17.09
CA ASP A 531 1.39 -8.05 16.63
C ASP A 531 0.44 -7.21 17.51
N SER A 532 0.61 -7.26 18.84
CA SER A 532 -0.19 -6.46 19.78
C SER A 532 0.01 -4.95 19.57
N LEU A 533 1.24 -4.50 19.36
CA LEU A 533 1.56 -3.09 19.10
C LEU A 533 0.93 -2.60 17.79
N GLY A 534 1.04 -3.39 16.72
CA GLY A 534 0.40 -3.08 15.45
C GLY A 534 -1.12 -2.98 15.56
N LEU A 535 -1.73 -3.89 16.32
CA LEU A 535 -3.16 -3.85 16.64
C LEU A 535 -3.53 -2.58 17.41
N CYS A 536 -2.77 -2.21 18.45
CA CYS A 536 -3.02 -0.99 19.24
C CYS A 536 -2.94 0.28 18.40
N ILE A 537 -1.96 0.37 17.50
CA ILE A 537 -1.83 1.47 16.54
C ILE A 537 -3.08 1.54 15.66
N PHE A 538 -3.48 0.43 15.06
CA PHE A 538 -4.68 0.36 14.21
C PHE A 538 -5.95 0.77 14.97
N LEU A 539 -6.17 0.27 16.17
CA LEU A 539 -7.35 0.58 16.97
C LEU A 539 -7.41 2.07 17.36
N ALA A 540 -6.26 2.66 17.76
CA ALA A 540 -6.19 4.08 18.10
C ALA A 540 -6.50 4.98 16.90
N PHE A 541 -5.99 4.65 15.72
CA PHE A 541 -6.33 5.36 14.49
C PHE A 541 -7.81 5.23 14.14
N ASN A 542 -8.38 4.02 14.23
CA ASN A 542 -9.79 3.81 13.95
C ASN A 542 -10.69 4.56 14.94
N LYS A 543 -10.36 4.55 16.22
CA LYS A 543 -11.11 5.32 17.23
C LYS A 543 -11.17 6.82 16.89
N LYS A 544 -10.12 7.35 16.25
CA LYS A 544 -10.03 8.78 15.92
C LYS A 544 -10.60 9.13 14.54
N PHE A 545 -10.35 8.30 13.53
CA PHE A 545 -10.56 8.68 12.12
C PHE A 545 -11.63 7.87 11.40
N ASN A 546 -12.05 6.74 11.94
CA ASN A 546 -13.07 5.92 11.30
C ASN A 546 -14.46 6.59 11.42
N PRO A 547 -15.10 6.98 10.31
CA PRO A 547 -16.41 7.61 10.34
C PRO A 547 -17.55 6.60 10.53
N ILE A 548 -17.30 5.30 10.27
CA ILE A 548 -18.31 4.24 10.38
C ILE A 548 -18.06 3.36 11.61
N PRO A 549 -19.11 2.86 12.28
CA PRO A 549 -18.96 2.04 13.49
C PRO A 549 -18.62 0.58 13.16
N PHE A 550 -17.65 0.33 12.30
CA PHE A 550 -17.32 -1.02 11.82
C PHE A 550 -15.81 -1.24 11.70
N LEU A 551 -15.33 -2.39 12.19
CA LEU A 551 -13.94 -2.82 12.13
C LEU A 551 -13.85 -4.27 11.64
N ILE A 552 -12.81 -4.59 10.87
CA ILE A 552 -12.49 -5.95 10.42
C ILE A 552 -11.07 -6.32 10.86
N LEU A 553 -10.93 -7.47 11.52
CA LEU A 553 -9.67 -8.03 11.98
C LEU A 553 -9.44 -9.40 11.31
N ASP A 554 -8.56 -9.48 10.30
CA ASP A 554 -8.31 -10.70 9.53
C ASP A 554 -7.06 -11.43 10.05
N ASP A 555 -7.28 -12.41 10.92
CA ASP A 555 -6.27 -13.33 11.50
C ASP A 555 -5.05 -12.62 12.14
N VAL A 556 -5.29 -11.49 12.81
CA VAL A 556 -4.25 -10.52 13.23
C VAL A 556 -3.48 -10.91 14.50
N ILE A 557 -3.92 -11.90 15.26
CA ILE A 557 -3.32 -12.28 16.56
C ILE A 557 -2.79 -13.72 16.60
N ALA A 558 -2.30 -14.20 15.46
CA ALA A 558 -1.84 -15.60 15.35
C ALA A 558 -0.69 -15.92 16.32
N THR A 559 0.27 -15.02 16.49
CA THR A 559 1.49 -15.21 17.31
C THR A 559 1.32 -14.83 18.78
N VAL A 560 0.23 -14.20 19.15
CA VAL A 560 -0.04 -13.74 20.52
C VAL A 560 -0.36 -14.93 21.42
N ASP A 561 0.19 -14.96 22.61
CA ASP A 561 -0.08 -16.01 23.59
C ASP A 561 -1.50 -15.96 24.19
N MET A 562 -1.87 -17.02 24.91
CA MET A 562 -3.24 -17.20 25.39
C MET A 562 -3.70 -16.16 26.40
N GLY A 563 -2.80 -15.68 27.27
CA GLY A 563 -3.12 -14.68 28.30
C GLY A 563 -3.40 -13.32 27.65
N HIS A 564 -2.54 -12.91 26.72
CA HIS A 564 -2.70 -11.68 25.97
C HIS A 564 -3.91 -11.73 25.01
N LYS A 565 -4.20 -12.89 24.39
CA LYS A 565 -5.43 -13.09 23.60
C LYS A 565 -6.70 -12.84 24.43
N GLU A 566 -6.73 -13.29 25.69
CA GLU A 566 -7.86 -13.01 26.58
C GLU A 566 -8.02 -11.52 26.84
N ARG A 567 -6.92 -10.80 27.08
CA ARG A 567 -6.92 -9.36 27.32
C ARG A 567 -7.31 -8.58 26.07
N ILE A 568 -6.84 -9.01 24.88
CA ILE A 568 -7.28 -8.44 23.59
C ILE A 568 -8.79 -8.65 23.42
N ALA A 569 -9.31 -9.85 23.67
CA ALA A 569 -10.75 -10.10 23.60
C ALA A 569 -11.54 -9.17 24.52
N ARG A 570 -11.06 -8.96 25.76
CA ARG A 570 -11.67 -8.06 26.72
C ARG A 570 -11.62 -6.61 26.24
N LEU A 571 -10.46 -6.15 25.75
CA LEU A 571 -10.28 -4.79 25.20
C LEU A 571 -11.25 -4.53 24.03
N LEU A 572 -11.38 -5.47 23.09
CA LEU A 572 -12.29 -5.34 21.95
C LEU A 572 -13.76 -5.28 22.38
N ILE A 573 -14.11 -5.94 23.48
CA ILE A 573 -15.49 -6.00 23.97
C ILE A 573 -15.83 -4.78 24.84
N GLU A 574 -14.94 -4.35 25.72
CA GLU A 574 -15.18 -3.33 26.75
C GLU A 574 -14.85 -1.91 26.25
N GLU A 575 -13.73 -1.73 25.53
CA GLU A 575 -13.22 -0.41 25.15
C GLU A 575 -13.65 0.05 23.76
N LEU A 576 -14.20 -0.87 22.95
CA LEU A 576 -14.68 -0.60 21.59
C LEU A 576 -16.18 -0.91 21.44
N GLU A 577 -16.96 -0.65 22.48
CA GLU A 577 -18.40 -0.95 22.51
C GLU A 577 -19.21 -0.22 21.45
N ASP A 578 -18.77 0.94 20.97
CA ASP A 578 -19.39 1.70 19.89
C ASP A 578 -19.18 1.06 18.51
N TYR A 579 -18.24 0.12 18.39
CA TYR A 579 -17.89 -0.51 17.12
C TYR A 579 -18.50 -1.90 16.97
N GLN A 580 -18.99 -2.17 15.78
CA GLN A 580 -19.30 -3.52 15.31
C GLN A 580 -18.01 -4.15 14.77
N ILE A 581 -17.63 -5.33 15.25
CA ILE A 581 -16.34 -5.94 14.95
C ILE A 581 -16.52 -7.28 14.23
N PHE A 582 -15.94 -7.40 13.05
CA PHE A 582 -15.84 -8.66 12.32
C PHE A 582 -14.43 -9.25 12.48
N ILE A 583 -14.34 -10.47 12.97
CA ILE A 583 -13.07 -11.14 13.28
C ILE A 583 -13.01 -12.44 12.50
N THR A 584 -11.95 -12.62 11.71
CA THR A 584 -11.64 -13.94 11.14
C THR A 584 -10.50 -14.58 11.94
N THR A 585 -10.56 -15.89 12.14
CA THR A 585 -9.50 -16.64 12.83
C THR A 585 -9.48 -18.11 12.44
N HIS A 586 -8.28 -18.72 12.51
CA HIS A 586 -8.12 -20.16 12.43
C HIS A 586 -8.10 -20.83 13.82
N SER A 587 -8.04 -20.05 14.90
CA SER A 587 -7.96 -20.55 16.27
C SER A 587 -9.34 -20.74 16.90
N LYS A 588 -9.82 -22.00 16.96
CA LYS A 588 -11.08 -22.35 17.66
C LYS A 588 -11.05 -21.96 19.14
N LEU A 589 -9.87 -21.99 19.75
CA LEU A 589 -9.73 -21.64 21.16
C LEU A 589 -9.94 -20.15 21.39
N TRP A 590 -9.45 -19.30 20.51
CA TRP A 590 -9.67 -17.86 20.59
C TRP A 590 -11.11 -17.47 20.25
N GLU A 591 -11.72 -18.12 19.27
CA GLU A 591 -13.16 -17.99 19.01
C GLU A 591 -13.98 -18.30 20.29
N GLU A 592 -13.65 -19.40 20.96
CA GLU A 592 -14.31 -19.77 22.22
C GLU A 592 -14.08 -18.73 23.33
N GLN A 593 -12.87 -18.16 23.45
CA GLN A 593 -12.59 -17.09 24.40
C GLN A 593 -13.43 -15.84 24.12
N LEU A 594 -13.46 -15.36 22.86
CA LEU A 594 -14.28 -14.23 22.46
C LEU A 594 -15.75 -14.49 22.79
N ARG A 595 -16.28 -15.63 22.41
CA ARG A 595 -17.67 -16.02 22.68
C ARG A 595 -17.99 -16.11 24.19
N ARG A 596 -17.06 -16.57 25.01
CA ARG A 596 -17.23 -16.61 26.47
C ARG A 596 -17.22 -15.20 27.08
N MET A 597 -16.34 -14.31 26.60
CA MET A 597 -16.29 -12.94 27.08
C MET A 597 -17.55 -12.16 26.74
N THR A 598 -18.11 -12.37 25.56
CA THR A 598 -19.42 -11.74 25.21
C THR A 598 -20.60 -12.25 26.04
N GLN A 599 -20.52 -13.46 26.63
CA GLN A 599 -21.55 -13.93 27.55
C GLN A 599 -21.64 -13.13 28.87
N ILE A 600 -20.58 -12.42 29.21
CA ILE A 600 -20.52 -11.57 30.43
C ILE A 600 -20.76 -10.09 30.07
N SER A 601 -20.85 -9.72 28.80
CA SER A 601 -21.04 -8.40 28.27
C SER A 601 -22.47 -8.25 27.70
N PRO A 602 -23.02 -7.03 27.63
CA PRO A 602 -24.30 -6.78 26.96
C PRO A 602 -24.22 -6.91 25.43
N ARG A 603 -23.03 -7.10 24.86
CA ARG A 603 -22.83 -7.17 23.41
C ARG A 603 -23.31 -8.49 22.83
N SER A 604 -23.99 -8.39 21.70
CA SER A 604 -24.45 -9.57 20.95
C SER A 604 -23.30 -10.18 20.12
N VAL A 605 -23.27 -11.51 20.04
CA VAL A 605 -22.26 -12.24 19.26
C VAL A 605 -22.91 -13.17 18.24
N ASN A 606 -22.32 -13.25 17.07
CA ASN A 606 -22.59 -14.28 16.07
C ASN A 606 -21.27 -14.99 15.71
N SER A 607 -21.29 -16.30 15.57
CA SER A 607 -20.11 -17.08 15.22
C SER A 607 -20.45 -18.08 14.11
N TYR A 608 -19.65 -18.06 13.07
CA TYR A 608 -19.69 -18.96 11.93
C TYR A 608 -18.44 -19.83 11.91
N GLU A 609 -18.60 -21.12 11.66
CA GLU A 609 -17.51 -22.04 11.41
C GLU A 609 -17.54 -22.50 9.96
N ILE A 610 -16.44 -22.30 9.21
CA ILE A 610 -16.24 -22.93 7.91
C ILE A 610 -15.63 -24.30 8.15
N ILE A 611 -16.40 -25.35 7.89
CA ILE A 611 -16.02 -26.74 8.14
C ILE A 611 -15.10 -27.26 7.04
N SER A 612 -15.42 -26.89 5.78
CA SER A 612 -14.66 -27.31 4.60
C SER A 612 -14.87 -26.31 3.46
N TRP A 613 -14.05 -26.46 2.43
CA TRP A 613 -14.15 -25.70 1.20
C TRP A 613 -13.96 -26.63 0.01
N ASN A 614 -14.73 -26.44 -1.04
CA ASN A 614 -14.48 -27.04 -2.34
C ASN A 614 -14.76 -26.04 -3.47
N LEU A 615 -14.26 -26.34 -4.66
CA LEU A 615 -14.34 -25.41 -5.80
C LEU A 615 -15.79 -25.18 -6.25
N GLN A 616 -16.65 -26.20 -6.16
CA GLN A 616 -18.02 -26.14 -6.66
C GLN A 616 -18.95 -25.37 -5.71
N GLU A 617 -18.82 -25.59 -4.41
CA GLU A 617 -19.75 -25.07 -3.40
C GLU A 617 -19.15 -23.86 -2.65
N GLY A 618 -17.84 -23.64 -2.76
CA GLY A 618 -17.14 -22.61 -1.97
C GLY A 618 -17.06 -22.98 -0.49
N PRO A 619 -17.12 -22.00 0.43
CA PRO A 619 -17.04 -22.24 1.86
C PRO A 619 -18.31 -22.89 2.40
N ILE A 620 -18.18 -24.06 3.02
CA ILE A 620 -19.28 -24.80 3.64
C ILE A 620 -19.35 -24.41 5.12
N PHE A 621 -20.42 -23.70 5.49
CA PHE A 621 -20.64 -23.27 6.85
C PHE A 621 -21.20 -24.37 7.72
N GLY A 622 -20.54 -24.60 8.88
CA GLY A 622 -21.10 -25.37 9.98
C GLY A 622 -21.65 -24.42 11.04
N LYS A 623 -22.83 -24.68 11.52
CA LYS A 623 -23.21 -24.04 12.79
C LYS A 623 -22.39 -24.71 13.89
N PRO A 624 -21.80 -23.95 14.84
CA PRO A 624 -21.20 -24.56 16.03
C PRO A 624 -22.29 -25.41 16.69
N GLU A 625 -22.21 -26.74 16.52
CA GLU A 625 -23.17 -27.63 17.14
C GLU A 625 -22.95 -27.59 18.66
N SER A 626 -24.02 -27.36 19.42
CA SER A 626 -23.98 -27.55 20.86
C SER A 626 -23.51 -28.97 21.20
N ALA A 627 -22.89 -29.14 22.39
CA ALA A 627 -22.48 -30.48 22.81
C ALA A 627 -23.63 -31.47 22.75
N GLU A 628 -24.84 -31.00 23.06
CA GLU A 628 -26.06 -31.81 22.96
C GLU A 628 -26.35 -32.26 21.52
N LYS A 629 -26.32 -31.34 20.56
CA LYS A 629 -26.49 -31.67 19.13
C LYS A 629 -25.44 -32.63 18.59
N LYS A 630 -24.16 -32.43 19.02
CA LYS A 630 -23.08 -33.36 18.67
C LYS A 630 -23.34 -34.77 19.22
N ILE A 631 -23.77 -34.86 20.47
CA ILE A 631 -24.14 -36.11 21.08
C ILE A 631 -25.29 -36.77 20.30
N GLU A 632 -26.37 -36.04 20.03
CA GLU A 632 -27.52 -36.55 19.23
C GLU A 632 -27.06 -37.03 17.85
N LYS A 633 -26.21 -36.28 17.17
CA LYS A 633 -25.66 -36.65 15.87
C LYS A 633 -24.84 -37.93 15.92
N TYR A 634 -23.93 -38.09 16.88
CA TYR A 634 -23.11 -39.29 17.03
C TYR A 634 -23.92 -40.53 17.49
N LEU A 635 -25.08 -40.32 18.11
CA LEU A 635 -26.02 -41.40 18.45
C LEU A 635 -27.00 -41.71 17.34
N SER A 636 -27.07 -40.89 16.26
CA SER A 636 -27.96 -41.11 15.14
C SER A 636 -27.49 -42.26 14.25
N PRO A 637 -28.43 -42.95 13.53
CA PRO A 637 -28.04 -44.03 12.62
C PRO A 637 -27.11 -43.63 11.49
N ASP A 638 -27.17 -42.37 11.06
CA ASP A 638 -26.39 -41.84 9.93
C ASP A 638 -24.90 -41.59 10.29
N TYR A 639 -24.59 -41.36 11.59
CA TYR A 639 -23.23 -41.02 12.05
C TYR A 639 -22.74 -41.96 13.16
N TYR A 640 -23.42 -42.96 13.50
CA TYR A 640 -23.23 -43.93 14.58
C TYR A 640 -21.77 -44.06 15.08
N ASP A 641 -21.39 -43.25 16.10
CA ASP A 641 -20.08 -43.25 16.74
C ASP A 641 -20.25 -43.12 18.27
N LEU A 642 -20.32 -44.25 18.94
CA LEU A 642 -20.51 -44.31 20.39
C LEU A 642 -19.34 -43.70 21.17
N ASN A 643 -18.13 -43.83 20.64
CA ASN A 643 -16.94 -43.30 21.26
C ASN A 643 -16.94 -41.75 21.24
N ALA A 644 -17.24 -41.18 20.06
CA ALA A 644 -17.36 -39.72 19.92
C ALA A 644 -18.53 -39.18 20.77
N ALA A 645 -19.67 -39.86 20.85
CA ALA A 645 -20.80 -39.47 21.69
C ALA A 645 -20.42 -39.45 23.17
N GLY A 646 -19.82 -40.55 23.65
CA GLY A 646 -19.44 -40.71 25.04
C GLY A 646 -18.32 -39.75 25.47
N ASN A 647 -17.33 -39.57 24.64
CA ASN A 647 -16.24 -38.59 24.89
C ASN A 647 -16.76 -37.14 24.89
N THR A 648 -17.70 -36.81 23.98
CA THR A 648 -18.35 -35.49 23.97
C THR A 648 -19.16 -35.28 25.26
N ALA A 649 -19.93 -36.26 25.68
CA ALA A 649 -20.72 -36.19 26.92
C ALA A 649 -19.82 -36.04 28.16
N ARG A 650 -18.70 -36.77 28.23
CA ARG A 650 -17.71 -36.63 29.31
C ARG A 650 -17.15 -35.21 29.37
N ARG A 651 -16.67 -34.67 28.27
CA ARG A 651 -16.13 -33.29 28.21
C ARG A 651 -17.21 -32.29 28.59
N TYR A 652 -18.43 -32.54 28.20
CA TYR A 652 -19.57 -31.69 28.55
C TYR A 652 -19.89 -31.76 30.04
N LEU A 653 -19.85 -32.94 30.64
CA LEU A 653 -19.99 -33.13 32.09
C LEU A 653 -18.90 -32.35 32.87
N GLU A 654 -17.63 -32.44 32.44
CA GLU A 654 -16.54 -31.69 33.06
C GLU A 654 -16.78 -30.18 32.98
N TYR A 655 -17.26 -29.72 31.84
CA TYR A 655 -17.62 -28.30 31.66
C TYR A 655 -18.75 -27.87 32.62
N ILE A 656 -19.84 -28.64 32.65
CA ILE A 656 -20.99 -28.37 33.53
C ILE A 656 -20.51 -28.27 35.00
N LEU A 657 -19.77 -29.26 35.47
CA LEU A 657 -19.31 -29.31 36.85
C LEU A 657 -18.36 -28.15 37.17
N LYS A 658 -17.42 -27.80 36.30
CA LYS A 658 -16.54 -26.63 36.46
C LYS A 658 -17.37 -25.36 36.60
N GLN A 659 -18.40 -25.16 35.75
CA GLN A 659 -19.25 -23.99 35.84
C GLN A 659 -20.10 -23.96 37.11
N VAL A 660 -20.69 -25.07 37.49
CA VAL A 660 -21.46 -25.19 38.76
C VAL A 660 -20.58 -24.84 39.96
N CYS A 661 -19.36 -25.40 40.00
CA CYS A 661 -18.40 -25.13 41.07
C CYS A 661 -17.98 -23.65 41.11
N LYS A 662 -17.70 -23.04 39.93
CA LYS A 662 -17.33 -21.63 39.77
C LYS A 662 -18.45 -20.70 40.20
N THR A 663 -19.65 -20.89 39.63
CA THR A 663 -20.85 -20.04 39.93
C THR A 663 -21.22 -20.07 41.41
N ASN A 664 -21.09 -21.22 42.06
CA ASN A 664 -21.44 -21.41 43.45
C ASN A 664 -20.27 -21.25 44.43
N ARG A 665 -19.07 -20.89 43.94
CA ARG A 665 -17.84 -20.69 44.71
C ARG A 665 -17.57 -21.89 45.63
N LEU A 666 -17.70 -23.11 45.11
CA LEU A 666 -17.56 -24.31 45.88
C LEU A 666 -16.08 -24.57 46.24
N LYS A 667 -15.81 -24.90 47.50
CA LYS A 667 -14.44 -25.24 47.97
C LYS A 667 -14.08 -26.62 47.44
N LEU A 668 -13.07 -26.70 46.58
CA LEU A 668 -12.47 -27.94 46.11
C LEU A 668 -11.10 -28.16 46.75
N PRO A 669 -10.60 -29.39 46.78
CA PRO A 669 -9.22 -29.65 47.18
C PRO A 669 -8.27 -28.85 46.32
N TYR A 670 -7.18 -28.31 46.93
CA TYR A 670 -6.18 -27.55 46.17
C TYR A 670 -5.31 -28.54 45.37
N VAL A 671 -5.59 -28.64 44.10
CA VAL A 671 -4.81 -29.42 43.12
C VAL A 671 -4.76 -28.59 41.83
N GLU A 672 -3.70 -28.76 41.00
CA GLU A 672 -3.55 -27.99 39.75
C GLU A 672 -4.78 -28.11 38.82
N GLN A 673 -5.38 -29.29 38.75
CA GLN A 673 -6.66 -29.51 38.09
C GLN A 673 -7.58 -30.34 38.97
N PRO A 674 -8.73 -29.83 39.40
CA PRO A 674 -9.71 -30.61 40.14
C PRO A 674 -10.20 -31.82 39.33
N ASP A 675 -10.13 -33.02 39.91
CA ASP A 675 -10.66 -34.22 39.23
C ASP A 675 -12.19 -34.21 39.14
N LEU A 676 -12.71 -34.94 38.15
CA LEU A 676 -14.13 -35.04 37.88
C LEU A 676 -14.92 -35.49 39.12
N ASN A 677 -14.37 -36.44 39.90
CA ASN A 677 -15.05 -37.01 41.06
C ASN A 677 -15.18 -35.99 42.21
N SER A 678 -14.15 -35.21 42.44
CA SER A 678 -14.16 -34.17 43.51
C SER A 678 -15.15 -33.06 43.16
N MET A 679 -15.18 -32.62 41.89
CA MET A 679 -16.15 -31.64 41.40
C MET A 679 -17.59 -32.16 41.48
N PHE A 680 -17.81 -33.41 41.02
CA PHE A 680 -19.11 -34.07 41.05
C PHE A 680 -19.66 -34.19 42.48
N THR A 681 -18.90 -34.79 43.39
CA THR A 681 -19.29 -35.00 44.78
C THR A 681 -19.63 -33.68 45.49
N ARG A 682 -18.85 -32.63 45.18
CA ARG A 682 -19.08 -31.34 45.78
C ARG A 682 -20.33 -30.65 45.22
N ALA A 683 -20.51 -30.63 43.90
CA ALA A 683 -21.66 -30.05 43.24
C ALA A 683 -22.95 -30.74 43.71
N MET A 684 -22.97 -32.06 43.72
CA MET A 684 -24.10 -32.86 44.21
C MET A 684 -24.48 -32.55 45.68
N SER A 685 -23.46 -32.57 46.60
CA SER A 685 -23.71 -32.29 48.00
C SER A 685 -24.24 -30.87 48.24
N ASP A 686 -23.75 -29.89 47.51
CA ASP A 686 -24.14 -28.49 47.75
C ASP A 686 -25.48 -28.19 47.10
N THR A 687 -25.81 -28.78 45.94
CA THR A 687 -27.16 -28.71 45.35
C THR A 687 -28.20 -29.29 46.30
N GLN A 688 -27.99 -30.51 46.77
CA GLN A 688 -28.90 -31.19 47.68
C GLN A 688 -29.14 -30.40 48.96
N LYS A 689 -28.06 -29.83 49.53
CA LYS A 689 -28.14 -28.95 50.72
C LYS A 689 -28.98 -27.67 50.45
N ALA A 690 -28.86 -27.10 49.25
CA ALA A 690 -29.59 -25.90 48.88
C ALA A 690 -31.11 -26.15 48.81
N VAL A 691 -31.51 -27.33 48.35
CA VAL A 691 -32.93 -27.68 48.14
C VAL A 691 -33.48 -28.58 49.28
N LYS A 692 -32.71 -28.84 50.32
CA LYS A 692 -33.12 -29.70 51.43
C LYS A 692 -34.38 -29.20 52.11
N GLY A 693 -35.40 -30.13 52.21
CA GLY A 693 -36.71 -29.80 52.82
C GLY A 693 -37.63 -29.05 51.84
N THR A 694 -37.33 -29.07 50.59
CA THR A 694 -38.21 -28.65 49.50
C THR A 694 -38.56 -29.87 48.61
N PRO A 695 -39.67 -29.87 47.89
CA PRO A 695 -39.99 -30.90 46.91
C PRO A 695 -39.00 -31.04 45.75
N LEU A 696 -38.15 -30.04 45.48
CA LEU A 696 -37.03 -30.10 44.54
C LEU A 696 -35.95 -31.11 44.97
N LEU A 697 -35.92 -31.50 46.26
CA LEU A 697 -34.92 -32.44 46.72
C LEU A 697 -35.01 -33.79 46.01
N THR A 698 -36.18 -34.33 45.85
CA THR A 698 -36.40 -35.62 45.18
C THR A 698 -35.95 -35.53 43.69
N TYR A 699 -36.31 -34.44 42.95
CA TYR A 699 -35.88 -34.23 41.58
C TYR A 699 -34.36 -34.19 41.47
N TYR A 700 -33.68 -33.42 42.31
CA TYR A 700 -32.21 -33.32 42.25
C TYR A 700 -31.54 -34.59 42.75
N GLU A 701 -32.13 -35.32 43.71
CA GLU A 701 -31.63 -36.64 44.13
C GLU A 701 -31.68 -37.63 42.97
N ASP A 702 -32.71 -37.66 42.19
CA ASP A 702 -32.85 -38.57 41.03
C ASP A 702 -31.85 -38.17 39.92
N VAL A 703 -31.70 -36.91 39.55
CA VAL A 703 -30.73 -36.43 38.54
C VAL A 703 -29.31 -36.81 38.93
N TRP A 704 -28.93 -36.55 40.21
CA TRP A 704 -27.56 -36.85 40.66
C TRP A 704 -27.36 -38.34 40.86
N LYS A 705 -28.38 -39.09 41.25
CA LYS A 705 -28.30 -40.53 41.44
C LYS A 705 -28.10 -41.26 40.12
N ASP A 706 -28.84 -40.91 39.12
CA ASP A 706 -28.71 -41.48 37.80
C ASP A 706 -27.33 -41.21 37.18
N LEU A 707 -26.90 -39.97 37.24
CA LEU A 707 -25.56 -39.65 36.78
C LEU A 707 -24.45 -40.32 37.60
N ASN A 708 -24.62 -40.47 38.94
CA ASN A 708 -23.66 -41.14 39.79
C ASN A 708 -23.53 -42.65 39.45
N LYS A 709 -24.62 -43.32 39.08
CA LYS A 709 -24.61 -44.72 38.59
C LYS A 709 -23.81 -44.87 37.31
N LEU A 710 -23.90 -43.85 36.41
CA LEU A 710 -23.31 -43.87 35.08
C LEU A 710 -21.95 -43.17 35.00
N ARG A 711 -21.48 -42.58 36.12
CA ARG A 711 -20.25 -41.79 36.15
C ARG A 711 -19.00 -42.60 35.77
N PHE A 712 -18.97 -43.88 36.05
CA PHE A 712 -17.87 -44.77 35.66
C PHE A 712 -17.69 -44.77 34.13
N MET A 713 -18.76 -44.59 33.37
CA MET A 713 -18.73 -44.48 31.90
C MET A 713 -17.84 -43.34 31.43
N ALA A 714 -17.75 -42.24 32.18
CA ALA A 714 -16.85 -41.15 31.84
C ALA A 714 -15.38 -41.58 31.83
N ASN A 715 -15.00 -42.58 32.61
CA ASN A 715 -13.64 -43.13 32.62
C ASN A 715 -13.46 -44.20 31.55
N VAL A 716 -14.48 -45.04 31.32
CA VAL A 716 -14.48 -46.08 30.27
C VAL A 716 -14.40 -45.44 28.86
N LEU A 717 -15.11 -44.32 28.68
CA LEU A 717 -15.19 -43.56 27.41
C LEU A 717 -14.05 -42.53 27.27
N SER A 718 -13.04 -42.59 28.17
CA SER A 718 -11.84 -41.77 28.04
C SER A 718 -10.75 -42.52 27.27
N HIS A 719 -9.82 -41.78 26.68
CA HIS A 719 -8.70 -42.25 25.86
C HIS A 719 -8.12 -43.60 26.28
N ASP A 720 -7.83 -44.45 25.32
CA ASP A 720 -7.04 -45.70 25.40
C ASP A 720 -7.56 -46.80 26.30
N ASN A 721 -8.86 -46.88 26.52
CA ASN A 721 -9.42 -48.01 27.27
C ASN A 721 -9.72 -49.18 26.31
N LEU A 722 -8.98 -50.26 26.44
CA LEU A 722 -9.12 -51.48 25.65
C LEU A 722 -10.48 -52.19 25.80
N ASN A 723 -11.31 -51.80 26.82
CA ASN A 723 -12.62 -52.37 27.09
C ASN A 723 -13.78 -51.60 26.42
N PHE A 724 -13.50 -50.66 25.51
CA PHE A 724 -14.56 -49.87 24.84
C PHE A 724 -15.51 -50.76 24.02
N ASP A 725 -14.98 -51.79 23.39
CA ASP A 725 -15.77 -52.72 22.54
C ASP A 725 -16.86 -53.48 23.31
N GLU A 726 -16.85 -53.48 24.63
CA GLU A 726 -17.85 -54.12 25.48
C GLU A 726 -19.03 -53.19 25.86
N VAL A 727 -18.96 -51.86 25.48
CA VAL A 727 -19.98 -50.88 25.89
C VAL A 727 -21.13 -50.84 24.89
N SER A 728 -22.34 -51.05 25.38
CA SER A 728 -23.56 -51.06 24.56
C SER A 728 -24.06 -49.62 24.20
N TYR A 729 -24.78 -49.53 23.09
CA TYR A 729 -25.50 -48.30 22.70
C TYR A 729 -26.34 -47.70 23.83
N SER A 730 -27.11 -48.59 24.53
CA SER A 730 -28.00 -48.16 25.61
C SER A 730 -27.25 -47.53 26.78
N GLU A 731 -26.06 -48.09 27.13
CA GLU A 731 -25.22 -47.51 28.22
C GLU A 731 -24.67 -46.15 27.87
N VAL A 732 -24.12 -45.99 26.65
CA VAL A 732 -23.62 -44.69 26.18
C VAL A 732 -24.73 -43.66 26.09
N LYS A 733 -25.87 -44.04 25.53
CA LYS A 733 -27.07 -43.19 25.42
C LYS A 733 -27.56 -42.73 26.79
N ASN A 734 -27.74 -43.68 27.73
CA ASN A 734 -28.16 -43.35 29.08
C ASN A 734 -27.20 -42.39 29.78
N PHE A 735 -25.87 -42.55 29.58
CA PHE A 735 -24.87 -41.62 30.12
C PHE A 735 -25.01 -40.25 29.48
N CYS A 736 -25.15 -40.16 28.16
CA CYS A 736 -25.35 -38.91 27.45
C CYS A 736 -26.62 -38.18 27.92
N ASP A 737 -27.73 -38.90 28.03
CA ASP A 737 -29.03 -38.39 28.48
C ASP A 737 -28.92 -37.86 29.94
N ALA A 738 -28.22 -38.57 30.81
CA ALA A 738 -28.01 -38.14 32.21
C ALA A 738 -27.19 -36.83 32.28
N VAL A 739 -26.16 -36.66 31.42
CA VAL A 739 -25.37 -35.42 31.34
C VAL A 739 -26.21 -34.24 30.82
N ILE A 740 -27.00 -34.47 29.79
CA ILE A 740 -27.92 -33.46 29.24
C ILE A 740 -28.98 -33.05 30.31
N ASN A 741 -29.53 -34.02 31.04
CA ASN A 741 -30.48 -33.77 32.11
C ASN A 741 -29.84 -32.96 33.27
N LEU A 742 -28.60 -33.26 33.62
CA LEU A 742 -27.88 -32.45 34.61
C LEU A 742 -27.76 -30.99 34.12
N ARG A 743 -27.39 -30.79 32.86
CA ARG A 743 -27.28 -29.42 32.29
C ARG A 743 -28.61 -28.66 32.44
N LYS A 744 -29.72 -29.31 32.08
CA LYS A 744 -31.05 -28.70 32.21
C LYS A 744 -31.39 -28.40 33.67
N ALA A 745 -31.00 -29.26 34.59
CA ALA A 745 -31.30 -29.08 36.01
C ALA A 745 -30.51 -27.96 36.67
N VAL A 746 -29.29 -27.66 36.22
CA VAL A 746 -28.42 -26.63 36.84
C VAL A 746 -28.34 -25.29 36.09
N THR A 747 -29.15 -25.13 35.05
CA THR A 747 -29.23 -23.90 34.26
C THR A 747 -30.61 -23.28 34.22
N CYS A 748 -30.68 -21.95 34.09
CA CYS A 748 -31.93 -21.21 33.94
C CYS A 748 -32.56 -21.51 32.58
N LYS A 749 -33.86 -21.79 32.56
CA LYS A 749 -34.63 -22.13 31.33
C LYS A 749 -34.81 -20.93 30.40
N LYS A 750 -34.76 -19.66 30.93
CA LYS A 750 -34.99 -18.47 30.12
C LYS A 750 -33.71 -17.97 29.42
N ASP A 751 -32.60 -17.92 30.14
CA ASP A 751 -31.39 -17.27 29.68
C ASP A 751 -30.17 -18.21 29.62
N GLY A 752 -30.33 -19.50 30.03
CA GLY A 752 -29.26 -20.49 29.94
C GLY A 752 -28.11 -20.34 30.94
N TYR A 753 -28.15 -19.35 31.83
CA TYR A 753 -27.12 -19.16 32.84
C TYR A 753 -27.16 -20.23 33.93
N PHE A 754 -25.99 -20.56 34.50
CA PHE A 754 -25.92 -21.50 35.61
C PHE A 754 -26.58 -20.97 36.87
N MET A 755 -27.21 -21.80 37.62
CA MET A 755 -27.96 -21.42 38.82
C MET A 755 -27.04 -21.25 40.03
N ILE A 756 -27.34 -20.26 40.87
CA ILE A 756 -26.75 -20.06 42.21
C ILE A 756 -27.53 -20.87 43.22
N PHE A 757 -26.85 -21.67 44.06
CA PHE A 757 -27.44 -22.48 45.14
C PHE A 757 -27.61 -21.65 46.39
N ASP A 758 -28.80 -21.07 46.57
CA ASP A 758 -29.08 -20.29 47.80
C ASP A 758 -29.52 -21.18 48.95
N LYS A 759 -28.56 -21.56 49.81
CA LYS A 759 -28.79 -22.46 50.95
C LYS A 759 -29.64 -21.82 52.06
N LYS A 760 -29.70 -20.45 52.10
CA LYS A 760 -30.48 -19.74 53.12
C LYS A 760 -31.95 -19.73 52.75
N GLU A 761 -32.23 -19.41 51.53
CA GLU A 761 -33.58 -19.29 51.00
C GLU A 761 -34.12 -20.65 50.48
N LYS A 762 -33.30 -21.69 50.47
CA LYS A 762 -33.61 -23.04 49.95
C LYS A 762 -34.18 -23.04 48.53
N ARG A 763 -33.53 -22.29 47.65
CA ARG A 763 -33.90 -22.12 46.27
C ARG A 763 -32.70 -22.03 45.33
N LEU A 764 -32.96 -22.14 44.06
CA LEU A 764 -32.03 -21.87 42.99
C LEU A 764 -32.35 -20.54 42.33
N LYS A 765 -31.35 -19.69 42.20
CA LYS A 765 -31.49 -18.37 41.55
C LYS A 765 -30.66 -18.32 40.26
N CYS A 766 -31.16 -17.65 39.23
CA CYS A 766 -30.40 -17.39 38.02
C CYS A 766 -29.19 -16.49 38.33
N SER A 767 -28.00 -16.82 37.80
CA SER A 767 -26.79 -15.97 38.00
C SER A 767 -26.73 -14.78 37.03
N GLY A 768 -27.54 -14.71 35.99
CA GLY A 768 -27.52 -13.70 34.93
C GLY A 768 -28.07 -12.30 35.32
N GLY A 769 -28.59 -12.14 36.55
CA GLY A 769 -29.02 -10.85 37.09
C GLY A 769 -30.23 -10.18 36.40
N ARG A 770 -30.57 -10.55 35.19
CA ARG A 770 -31.69 -10.01 34.40
C ARG A 770 -32.98 -10.84 34.54
N CYS A 771 -32.87 -12.06 34.96
CA CYS A 771 -33.99 -12.94 35.18
C CYS A 771 -34.37 -12.92 36.66
N SER A 772 -35.55 -12.47 36.98
CA SER A 772 -36.09 -12.48 38.35
C SER A 772 -36.63 -13.83 38.78
N GLU A 773 -36.52 -14.84 37.91
CA GLU A 773 -37.02 -16.17 38.20
C GLU A 773 -36.12 -16.90 39.21
N SER A 774 -36.63 -17.06 40.42
CA SER A 774 -36.34 -18.23 41.22
C SER A 774 -37.09 -19.44 40.60
N LEU A 775 -36.46 -20.60 40.54
CA LEU A 775 -37.21 -21.83 40.28
C LEU A 775 -38.23 -22.00 41.39
N ASP A 776 -39.40 -21.40 41.20
CA ASP A 776 -40.51 -21.54 42.13
C ASP A 776 -41.24 -22.83 41.83
N MET A 777 -41.51 -23.57 42.83
CA MET A 777 -41.86 -24.97 42.80
C MET A 777 -43.20 -25.29 42.16
N ASP A 778 -44.11 -24.35 42.20
CA ASP A 778 -45.47 -24.54 41.69
C ASP A 778 -45.55 -24.57 40.17
N ALA A 779 -44.53 -24.01 39.45
CA ALA A 779 -44.55 -23.99 38.01
C ALA A 779 -44.00 -25.31 37.36
N ILE A 780 -43.12 -26.02 38.03
CA ILE A 780 -42.53 -27.27 37.50
C ILE A 780 -43.55 -28.45 37.58
N PHE A 781 -44.33 -28.47 38.64
CA PHE A 781 -45.36 -29.53 38.85
C PHE A 781 -46.66 -29.29 38.09
N LYS A 782 -46.95 -28.04 37.64
CA LYS A 782 -48.12 -27.77 36.79
C LYS A 782 -47.94 -28.24 35.34
N ASN A 783 -46.71 -28.10 34.79
CA ASN A 783 -46.46 -28.47 33.41
C ASN A 783 -46.27 -29.98 33.18
N GLU A 784 -45.96 -30.79 34.21
CA GLU A 784 -45.89 -32.25 34.06
C GLU A 784 -47.26 -32.91 34.19
N LYS A 785 -48.28 -32.25 34.79
CA LYS A 785 -49.64 -32.74 34.82
C LYS A 785 -50.49 -32.38 33.60
N GLU A 786 -50.00 -31.48 32.73
CA GLU A 786 -50.63 -31.14 31.45
C GLU A 786 -50.05 -31.91 30.25
N GLN A 787 -48.97 -32.72 30.46
CA GLN A 787 -48.34 -33.56 29.44
C GLN A 787 -48.49 -35.10 29.72
N LEU A 788 -49.25 -35.47 30.70
CA LEU A 788 -49.77 -36.84 30.90
C LEU A 788 -51.30 -36.81 30.68
#